data_2f6a303bdd9107a5ea4fba4f8e9664ce
#
_entry.id   2f6a303bdd9107a5ea4fba4f8e9664ce
#
_cell.length_a   1.000
_cell.length_b   1.000
_cell.length_c   1.000
_cell.angle_alpha   90.00
_cell.angle_beta   90.00
_cell.angle_gamma   90.00
#
_symmetry.space_group_name_H-M   'P 1'
#
loop_
_entity.id
_entity.type
_entity.pdbx_description
1 polymer ?
#
loop_
_entity_poly.entity_id
_entity_poly.type
_entity_poly.pdbx_seq_one_letter_code
_entity_poly.pdbx_strand_id
1 'polypeptide(L)'
;MKSFDPDEEFPYVEPAEDGGIFLDDDLIEVSAEATLDLLESIAAALPGGGESREGQQQMAGAVAAALSRKRHLIVEAGTGVGKSLAYLTPVALSGRRTVIATATKNLQDQLAAKDAPLVAARAPGLRTAVLKGRSNYFCLQRAEEVGPAGGQASFDDDAEVPKTMVDQVRRIMDWAEETSTGERDELPFEVDERAWRTVSVTPQQCLGRMQCKFGEECFAEKARERAASSDIIIVNTALYGAHLATDGNILPTHDVVIFDEAHEVQDILARLLGTSIEPSRIRATAGLVRQALPPSQRDDIKPLTDAADQLSDQLDLAVELGVVEGLTPELTLTLGNIGALLNALQTAVKPSGADAATEARRIRATQAITHLLGDLDRLVKLGADELIWISKEGTETIINLSLITVGDILRESLWPSVTAIFTSATIPDTLSKNLGLPTDQTDILNVQSPFDYPNNALLYVAKHLPDRKDETTYTPKMIDELVTLIEAAGGRTLALFTNRRYMESVAAEVAKRIDTPVLVQGDRAKAKLLDMFRSDESASLFAVASFWQGVDVPGKSLSLVTVDRLPFQPPTDPVGKARRERAGDRGFYEVDLPRATMMLAQGAGRLIRSAEDRGVVAVFDNRLATATYRHQILKRLPPMKRTVTINDCVDFLKTI
;
A
#
# COMPACT_ATOMS: atom_id res chain seq x y z
N MET A 1 31.76 23.80 11.43
CA MET A 1 30.66 24.26 10.61
C MET A 1 31.23 24.55 9.22
N LYS A 2 31.16 23.59 8.31
CA LYS A 2 31.39 23.85 6.88
C LYS A 2 30.03 24.11 6.25
N SER A 3 29.90 25.24 5.59
CA SER A 3 28.69 25.63 4.85
C SER A 3 28.47 24.64 3.71
N PHE A 4 27.28 24.09 3.66
CA PHE A 4 26.78 23.24 2.58
C PHE A 4 26.57 24.12 1.35
N ASP A 5 27.22 23.78 0.24
CA ASP A 5 27.08 24.44 -1.04
C ASP A 5 25.89 23.84 -1.79
N PRO A 6 24.84 24.61 -2.14
CA PRO A 6 23.66 24.08 -2.82
C PRO A 6 23.83 23.80 -4.30
N ASP A 7 24.99 24.07 -4.90
CA ASP A 7 25.28 23.93 -6.33
C ASP A 7 26.23 22.78 -6.66
N GLU A 8 26.61 21.93 -5.70
CA GLU A 8 27.35 20.70 -5.99
C GLU A 8 26.45 19.71 -6.76
N GLU A 9 26.69 19.57 -8.04
CA GLU A 9 26.20 18.48 -8.88
C GLU A 9 26.72 17.15 -8.29
N PHE A 10 25.82 16.22 -8.00
CA PHE A 10 26.23 14.85 -7.67
C PHE A 10 26.90 14.23 -8.90
N PRO A 11 28.18 13.84 -8.80
CA PRO A 11 28.87 13.22 -9.92
C PRO A 11 28.20 11.86 -10.22
N TYR A 12 28.00 11.61 -11.51
CA TYR A 12 27.81 10.27 -12.03
C TYR A 12 28.99 9.42 -11.57
N VAL A 13 28.75 8.47 -10.68
CA VAL A 13 29.77 7.50 -10.27
C VAL A 13 29.79 6.43 -11.35
N GLU A 14 30.85 6.44 -12.17
CA GLU A 14 31.16 5.28 -12.99
C GLU A 14 31.25 4.05 -12.08
N PRO A 15 30.70 2.90 -12.51
CA PRO A 15 30.77 1.69 -11.71
C PRO A 15 32.22 1.35 -11.40
N ALA A 16 32.57 1.22 -10.11
CA ALA A 16 33.88 0.84 -9.68
C ALA A 16 34.25 -0.53 -10.29
N GLU A 17 35.34 -0.58 -11.00
CA GLU A 17 35.95 -1.83 -11.40
C GLU A 17 36.54 -2.51 -10.15
N ASP A 18 36.16 -3.77 -9.97
CA ASP A 18 36.71 -4.77 -9.05
C ASP A 18 36.56 -4.61 -7.53
N GLY A 19 35.98 -5.64 -6.93
CA GLY A 19 36.21 -5.98 -5.54
C GLY A 19 35.15 -6.73 -4.74
N GLY A 20 34.43 -7.68 -5.30
CA GLY A 20 33.59 -8.61 -4.54
C GLY A 20 33.87 -10.06 -4.94
N ILE A 21 34.31 -10.89 -3.98
CA ILE A 21 34.53 -12.32 -4.20
C ILE A 21 33.16 -13.00 -4.28
N PHE A 22 32.62 -13.12 -5.49
CA PHE A 22 31.55 -14.07 -5.81
C PHE A 22 32.18 -15.23 -6.58
N LEU A 23 31.85 -16.43 -6.17
CA LEU A 23 32.26 -17.64 -6.90
C LEU A 23 31.59 -17.61 -8.29
N ASP A 24 32.39 -17.81 -9.33
CA ASP A 24 32.14 -17.51 -10.76
C ASP A 24 31.09 -18.41 -11.43
N ASP A 25 30.52 -19.42 -10.76
CA ASP A 25 29.71 -20.46 -11.38
C ASP A 25 28.20 -20.16 -11.49
N ASP A 26 27.72 -19.02 -10.97
CA ASP A 26 26.27 -18.70 -10.90
C ASP A 26 25.86 -17.40 -11.60
N LEU A 27 26.72 -16.79 -12.41
CA LEU A 27 26.39 -15.55 -13.13
C LEU A 27 25.61 -15.89 -14.41
N ILE A 28 24.31 -15.64 -14.41
CA ILE A 28 23.49 -15.66 -15.62
C ILE A 28 23.62 -14.28 -16.25
N GLU A 29 24.24 -14.20 -17.40
CA GLU A 29 24.34 -12.96 -18.17
C GLU A 29 23.00 -12.63 -18.83
N VAL A 30 22.37 -11.54 -18.39
CA VAL A 30 21.18 -10.98 -19.05
C VAL A 30 21.66 -10.00 -20.11
N SER A 31 21.61 -10.40 -21.39
CA SER A 31 22.07 -9.58 -22.49
C SER A 31 21.30 -8.25 -22.56
N ALA A 32 22.02 -7.14 -22.52
CA ALA A 32 21.46 -5.81 -22.70
C ALA A 32 20.82 -5.65 -24.08
N GLU A 33 21.48 -6.17 -25.14
CA GLU A 33 20.98 -6.13 -26.51
C GLU A 33 19.66 -6.90 -26.65
N ALA A 34 19.59 -8.15 -26.18
CA ALA A 34 18.36 -8.94 -26.18
C ALA A 34 17.23 -8.31 -25.36
N THR A 35 17.59 -7.61 -24.26
CA THR A 35 16.63 -6.86 -23.45
C THR A 35 16.02 -5.71 -24.23
N LEU A 36 16.82 -4.94 -24.96
CA LEU A 36 16.36 -3.82 -25.77
C LEU A 36 15.54 -4.29 -26.98
N ASP A 37 15.97 -5.34 -27.66
CA ASP A 37 15.25 -5.94 -28.80
C ASP A 37 13.85 -6.43 -28.36
N LEU A 38 13.77 -7.12 -27.23
CA LEU A 38 12.48 -7.58 -26.68
C LEU A 38 11.60 -6.39 -26.31
N LEU A 39 12.16 -5.37 -25.66
CA LEU A 39 11.44 -4.15 -25.27
C LEU A 39 10.87 -3.43 -26.49
N GLU A 40 11.67 -3.26 -27.57
CA GLU A 40 11.24 -2.64 -28.81
C GLU A 40 10.13 -3.46 -29.51
N SER A 41 10.26 -4.80 -29.51
CA SER A 41 9.23 -5.66 -30.07
C SER A 41 7.90 -5.57 -29.32
N ILE A 42 7.94 -5.37 -28.00
CA ILE A 42 6.76 -5.16 -27.16
C ILE A 42 6.17 -3.77 -27.45
N ALA A 43 7.01 -2.73 -27.51
CA ALA A 43 6.58 -1.36 -27.79
C ALA A 43 5.87 -1.25 -29.15
N ALA A 44 6.43 -1.86 -30.19
CA ALA A 44 5.85 -1.86 -31.53
C ALA A 44 4.46 -2.49 -31.61
N ALA A 45 4.10 -3.33 -30.66
CA ALA A 45 2.80 -4.02 -30.62
C ALA A 45 1.77 -3.35 -29.71
N LEU A 46 2.11 -2.28 -29.04
CA LEU A 46 1.12 -1.50 -28.29
C LEU A 46 0.10 -0.85 -29.24
N PRO A 47 -1.17 -0.71 -28.82
CA PRO A 47 -2.19 -0.03 -29.61
C PRO A 47 -1.74 1.40 -29.98
N GLY A 48 -1.68 1.70 -31.27
CA GLY A 48 -1.24 3.00 -31.78
C GLY A 48 0.26 3.10 -32.11
N GLY A 49 1.03 1.99 -31.93
CA GLY A 49 2.48 1.98 -32.14
C GLY A 49 3.19 2.70 -30.97
N GLY A 50 3.71 1.96 -30.01
CA GLY A 50 4.44 2.55 -28.89
C GLY A 50 5.79 3.09 -29.36
N GLU A 51 6.14 4.28 -28.90
CA GLU A 51 7.48 4.83 -29.08
C GLU A 51 8.43 4.23 -28.04
N SER A 52 9.62 3.81 -28.49
CA SER A 52 10.71 3.46 -27.58
C SER A 52 11.20 4.75 -26.90
N ARG A 53 11.29 4.72 -25.59
CA ARG A 53 11.69 5.88 -24.78
C ARG A 53 13.07 5.65 -24.20
N GLU A 54 13.98 6.58 -24.42
CA GLU A 54 15.36 6.49 -23.94
C GLU A 54 15.45 6.14 -22.45
N GLY A 55 14.65 6.81 -21.60
CA GLY A 55 14.61 6.51 -20.17
C GLY A 55 14.13 5.09 -19.86
N GLN A 56 13.23 4.53 -20.67
CA GLN A 56 12.78 3.13 -20.52
C GLN A 56 13.90 2.16 -20.88
N GLN A 57 14.65 2.44 -21.93
CA GLN A 57 15.81 1.64 -22.35
C GLN A 57 16.93 1.70 -21.30
N GLN A 58 17.25 2.90 -20.77
CA GLN A 58 18.22 3.08 -19.70
C GLN A 58 17.84 2.26 -18.45
N MET A 59 16.58 2.30 -18.04
CA MET A 59 16.09 1.52 -16.91
C MET A 59 16.18 0.01 -17.19
N ALA A 60 15.76 -0.44 -18.37
CA ALA A 60 15.80 -1.87 -18.71
C ALA A 60 17.24 -2.41 -18.75
N GLY A 61 18.18 -1.64 -19.31
CA GLY A 61 19.61 -1.97 -19.30
C GLY A 61 20.21 -2.04 -17.89
N ALA A 62 19.86 -1.08 -17.02
CA ALA A 62 20.31 -1.07 -15.63
C ALA A 62 19.75 -2.28 -14.83
N VAL A 63 18.48 -2.64 -15.05
CA VAL A 63 17.89 -3.84 -14.44
C VAL A 63 18.60 -5.10 -14.94
N ALA A 64 18.88 -5.23 -16.24
CA ALA A 64 19.63 -6.35 -16.81
C ALA A 64 21.03 -6.47 -16.17
N ALA A 65 21.74 -5.35 -16.03
CA ALA A 65 23.06 -5.32 -15.38
C ALA A 65 22.99 -5.70 -13.89
N ALA A 66 21.99 -5.20 -13.15
CA ALA A 66 21.79 -5.53 -11.75
C ALA A 66 21.51 -7.04 -11.55
N LEU A 67 20.66 -7.62 -12.41
CA LEU A 67 20.37 -9.05 -12.40
C LEU A 67 21.63 -9.88 -12.71
N SER A 68 22.41 -9.51 -13.73
CA SER A 68 23.63 -10.23 -14.10
C SER A 68 24.67 -10.21 -12.98
N ARG A 69 24.84 -9.06 -12.30
CA ARG A 69 25.84 -8.86 -11.25
C ARG A 69 25.36 -9.21 -9.84
N LYS A 70 24.12 -9.65 -9.67
CA LYS A 70 23.47 -9.87 -8.35
C LYS A 70 23.54 -8.64 -7.42
N ARG A 71 23.42 -7.43 -7.96
CA ARG A 71 23.45 -6.16 -7.23
C ARG A 71 22.06 -5.62 -6.99
N HIS A 72 21.83 -4.99 -5.86
CA HIS A 72 20.60 -4.24 -5.65
C HIS A 72 20.58 -2.99 -6.54
N LEU A 73 19.39 -2.58 -6.95
CA LEU A 73 19.21 -1.40 -7.81
C LEU A 73 18.05 -0.55 -7.31
N ILE A 74 18.30 0.75 -7.14
CA ILE A 74 17.26 1.74 -6.85
C ILE A 74 17.07 2.60 -8.10
N VAL A 75 15.85 2.62 -8.66
CA VAL A 75 15.53 3.39 -9.86
C VAL A 75 14.46 4.43 -9.53
N GLU A 76 14.85 5.70 -9.50
CA GLU A 76 13.90 6.80 -9.55
C GLU A 76 13.56 7.11 -11.01
N ALA A 77 12.35 6.73 -11.45
CA ALA A 77 11.91 6.92 -12.83
C ALA A 77 10.59 7.68 -12.86
N GLY A 78 10.60 8.86 -13.44
CA GLY A 78 9.44 9.74 -13.52
C GLY A 78 8.21 9.09 -14.14
N THR A 79 7.06 9.77 -14.04
CA THR A 79 5.83 9.30 -14.70
C THR A 79 6.04 9.23 -16.22
N GLY A 80 5.41 8.25 -16.87
CA GLY A 80 5.46 8.09 -18.31
C GLY A 80 6.70 7.36 -18.87
N VAL A 81 7.68 7.01 -18.07
CA VAL A 81 8.86 6.23 -18.52
C VAL A 81 8.48 4.83 -19.00
N GLY A 82 7.42 4.23 -18.45
CA GLY A 82 7.04 2.84 -18.77
C GLY A 82 7.79 1.81 -17.91
N LYS A 83 7.87 2.10 -16.59
CA LYS A 83 8.60 1.31 -15.58
C LYS A 83 8.31 -0.18 -15.64
N SER A 84 7.02 -0.57 -15.73
CA SER A 84 6.62 -1.98 -15.70
C SER A 84 7.27 -2.80 -16.80
N LEU A 85 7.23 -2.33 -18.03
CA LEU A 85 7.87 -3.03 -19.14
C LEU A 85 9.40 -2.99 -19.02
N ALA A 86 9.98 -1.88 -18.52
CA ALA A 86 11.41 -1.74 -18.35
C ALA A 86 12.02 -2.77 -17.37
N TYR A 87 11.29 -3.16 -16.30
CA TYR A 87 11.79 -4.21 -15.42
C TYR A 87 11.30 -5.61 -15.81
N LEU A 88 10.10 -5.77 -16.39
CA LEU A 88 9.59 -7.08 -16.80
C LEU A 88 10.43 -7.71 -17.91
N THR A 89 10.91 -6.90 -18.86
CA THR A 89 11.66 -7.37 -20.03
C THR A 89 12.96 -8.09 -19.64
N PRO A 90 13.89 -7.51 -18.88
CA PRO A 90 15.11 -8.21 -18.47
C PRO A 90 14.83 -9.36 -17.50
N VAL A 91 13.79 -9.27 -16.65
CA VAL A 91 13.36 -10.36 -15.79
C VAL A 91 12.93 -11.58 -16.60
N ALA A 92 12.15 -11.37 -17.68
CA ALA A 92 11.70 -12.45 -18.55
C ALA A 92 12.86 -13.20 -19.23
N LEU A 93 13.99 -12.52 -19.45
CA LEU A 93 15.20 -13.08 -20.06
C LEU A 93 16.17 -13.69 -19.04
N SER A 94 16.01 -13.37 -17.75
CA SER A 94 16.97 -13.74 -16.70
C SER A 94 16.93 -15.22 -16.33
N GLY A 95 15.83 -15.91 -16.60
CA GLY A 95 15.60 -17.29 -16.13
C GLY A 95 15.50 -17.42 -14.60
N ARG A 96 15.52 -16.32 -13.86
CA ARG A 96 15.45 -16.29 -12.39
C ARG A 96 14.01 -16.15 -11.93
N ARG A 97 13.63 -16.90 -10.91
CA ARG A 97 12.32 -16.71 -10.29
C ARG A 97 12.26 -15.35 -9.60
N THR A 98 11.30 -14.55 -10.02
CA THR A 98 11.14 -13.16 -9.59
C THR A 98 9.79 -12.93 -8.93
N VAL A 99 9.80 -12.30 -7.76
CA VAL A 99 8.59 -11.78 -7.12
C VAL A 99 8.49 -10.27 -7.40
N ILE A 100 7.34 -9.82 -7.90
CA ILE A 100 7.04 -8.41 -8.09
C ILE A 100 6.03 -7.97 -7.04
N ALA A 101 6.46 -7.14 -6.10
CA ALA A 101 5.67 -6.63 -4.99
C ALA A 101 5.19 -5.21 -5.28
N THR A 102 3.89 -5.04 -5.56
CA THR A 102 3.27 -3.74 -5.83
C THR A 102 2.68 -3.13 -4.57
N ALA A 103 2.66 -1.80 -4.46
CA ALA A 103 2.13 -1.13 -3.26
C ALA A 103 0.60 -1.31 -3.08
N THR A 104 -0.16 -1.46 -4.17
CA THR A 104 -1.63 -1.55 -4.13
C THR A 104 -2.17 -2.69 -4.97
N LYS A 105 -3.37 -3.17 -4.63
CA LYS A 105 -4.08 -4.20 -5.42
C LYS A 105 -4.34 -3.74 -6.85
N ASN A 106 -4.73 -2.48 -7.06
CA ASN A 106 -4.99 -1.95 -8.40
C ASN A 106 -3.76 -2.01 -9.32
N LEU A 107 -2.56 -1.73 -8.78
CA LEU A 107 -1.31 -1.88 -9.53
C LEU A 107 -0.99 -3.35 -9.81
N GLN A 108 -1.27 -4.22 -8.84
CA GLN A 108 -1.14 -5.68 -9.01
C GLN A 108 -2.02 -6.18 -10.17
N ASP A 109 -3.30 -5.77 -10.18
CA ASP A 109 -4.26 -6.18 -11.20
C ASP A 109 -3.89 -5.59 -12.58
N GLN A 110 -3.46 -4.33 -12.64
CA GLN A 110 -2.97 -3.70 -13.87
C GLN A 110 -1.77 -4.45 -14.45
N LEU A 111 -0.77 -4.74 -13.63
CA LEU A 111 0.43 -5.46 -14.04
C LEU A 111 0.08 -6.86 -14.56
N ALA A 112 -0.82 -7.56 -13.87
CA ALA A 112 -1.24 -8.91 -14.21
C ALA A 112 -2.11 -8.97 -15.47
N ALA A 113 -3.05 -8.03 -15.63
CA ALA A 113 -4.00 -8.05 -16.74
C ALA A 113 -3.46 -7.43 -18.03
N LYS A 114 -2.46 -6.53 -17.93
CA LYS A 114 -2.00 -5.76 -19.08
C LYS A 114 -0.51 -5.99 -19.38
N ASP A 115 0.38 -5.69 -18.45
CA ASP A 115 1.81 -5.60 -18.76
C ASP A 115 2.48 -6.99 -18.85
N ALA A 116 2.23 -7.89 -17.91
CA ALA A 116 2.80 -9.23 -17.91
C ALA A 116 2.36 -10.08 -19.12
N PRO A 117 1.08 -10.08 -19.56
CA PRO A 117 0.67 -10.75 -20.79
C PRO A 117 1.35 -10.23 -22.06
N LEU A 118 1.63 -8.92 -22.15
CA LEU A 118 2.34 -8.34 -23.30
C LEU A 118 3.77 -8.89 -23.41
N VAL A 119 4.45 -9.05 -22.28
CA VAL A 119 5.80 -9.64 -22.22
C VAL A 119 5.74 -11.14 -22.51
N ALA A 120 4.83 -11.86 -21.85
CA ALA A 120 4.68 -13.31 -22.04
C ALA A 120 4.36 -13.70 -23.49
N ALA A 121 3.61 -12.86 -24.21
CA ALA A 121 3.32 -13.09 -25.64
C ALA A 121 4.58 -13.06 -26.53
N ARG A 122 5.70 -12.50 -26.06
CA ARG A 122 6.96 -12.35 -26.80
C ARG A 122 8.15 -13.04 -26.15
N ALA A 123 7.97 -13.60 -24.97
CA ALA A 123 8.92 -14.44 -24.27
C ALA A 123 8.34 -15.86 -24.14
N PRO A 124 8.46 -16.72 -25.17
CA PRO A 124 7.86 -18.05 -25.17
C PRO A 124 8.34 -18.88 -23.98
N GLY A 125 7.38 -19.49 -23.28
CA GLY A 125 7.66 -20.31 -22.09
C GLY A 125 7.65 -19.54 -20.77
N LEU A 126 7.57 -18.22 -20.77
CA LEU A 126 7.43 -17.41 -19.56
C LEU A 126 6.07 -17.65 -18.88
N ARG A 127 6.10 -18.09 -17.65
CA ARG A 127 4.92 -18.33 -16.82
C ARG A 127 4.79 -17.25 -15.77
N THR A 128 3.62 -16.64 -15.71
CA THR A 128 3.31 -15.60 -14.72
C THR A 128 2.12 -16.01 -13.87
N ALA A 129 2.14 -15.69 -12.60
CA ALA A 129 1.01 -15.90 -11.70
C ALA A 129 0.80 -14.71 -10.78
N VAL A 130 -0.47 -14.49 -10.41
CA VAL A 130 -0.85 -13.58 -9.32
C VAL A 130 -1.08 -14.42 -8.07
N LEU A 131 -0.56 -13.95 -6.94
CA LEU A 131 -0.86 -14.54 -5.65
C LEU A 131 -1.35 -13.46 -4.70
N LYS A 132 -2.53 -13.67 -4.13
CA LYS A 132 -3.15 -12.81 -3.12
C LYS A 132 -3.16 -13.50 -1.76
N GLY A 133 -3.36 -12.75 -0.70
CA GLY A 133 -3.53 -13.31 0.65
C GLY A 133 -4.78 -14.21 0.74
N ARG A 134 -4.78 -15.20 1.63
CA ARG A 134 -5.88 -16.19 1.77
C ARG A 134 -7.26 -15.57 1.93
N SER A 135 -7.37 -14.46 2.62
CA SER A 135 -8.64 -13.74 2.80
C SER A 135 -9.25 -13.18 1.51
N ASN A 136 -8.52 -13.21 0.39
CA ASN A 136 -9.04 -12.81 -0.92
C ASN A 136 -9.63 -14.00 -1.71
N TYR A 137 -9.62 -15.21 -1.16
CA TYR A 137 -10.18 -16.40 -1.81
C TYR A 137 -11.38 -16.93 -1.04
N PHE A 138 -12.36 -17.42 -1.78
CA PHE A 138 -13.48 -18.17 -1.22
C PHE A 138 -12.99 -19.46 -0.55
N CYS A 139 -13.47 -19.74 0.65
CA CYS A 139 -13.09 -20.91 1.43
C CYS A 139 -14.20 -21.96 1.43
N LEU A 140 -14.01 -23.05 0.71
CA LEU A 140 -14.96 -24.17 0.62
C LEU A 140 -15.32 -24.75 1.99
N GLN A 141 -14.35 -24.83 2.90
CA GLN A 141 -14.58 -25.32 4.26
C GLN A 141 -15.50 -24.39 5.06
N ARG A 142 -15.30 -23.07 4.95
CA ARG A 142 -16.18 -22.09 5.62
C ARG A 142 -17.56 -22.07 5.03
N ALA A 143 -17.66 -22.15 3.72
CA ALA A 143 -18.94 -22.20 3.02
C ALA A 143 -19.77 -23.43 3.44
N GLU A 144 -19.15 -24.61 3.59
CA GLU A 144 -19.84 -25.80 4.09
C GLU A 144 -20.31 -25.63 5.55
N GLU A 145 -19.50 -24.99 6.41
CA GLU A 145 -19.86 -24.71 7.78
C GLU A 145 -21.02 -23.71 7.91
N VAL A 146 -21.09 -22.75 7.01
CA VAL A 146 -22.18 -21.76 6.91
C VAL A 146 -23.47 -22.44 6.40
N GLY A 147 -23.36 -23.41 5.53
CA GLY A 147 -24.45 -24.18 4.96
C GLY A 147 -25.34 -23.39 3.97
N PRO A 148 -26.24 -24.08 3.26
CA PRO A 148 -27.06 -23.47 2.20
C PRO A 148 -28.07 -22.42 2.70
N ALA A 149 -28.36 -22.37 4.00
CA ALA A 149 -29.26 -21.39 4.61
C ALA A 149 -28.61 -20.01 4.89
N GLY A 150 -27.34 -19.81 4.46
CA GLY A 150 -26.63 -18.53 4.67
C GLY A 150 -26.30 -18.24 6.14
N GLY A 151 -26.23 -19.29 6.97
CA GLY A 151 -25.63 -19.28 8.29
C GLY A 151 -26.22 -18.34 9.32
N GLN A 152 -27.49 -18.50 9.69
CA GLN A 152 -28.00 -17.88 10.93
C GLN A 152 -27.19 -18.28 12.19
N ALA A 153 -26.41 -19.36 12.13
CA ALA A 153 -25.58 -19.84 13.23
C ALA A 153 -24.12 -19.32 13.21
N SER A 154 -23.73 -18.57 12.20
CA SER A 154 -22.34 -18.08 11.99
C SER A 154 -22.14 -16.62 12.40
N PHE A 155 -23.23 -15.91 12.64
CA PHE A 155 -23.22 -14.54 13.13
C PHE A 155 -23.38 -14.60 14.67
N ASP A 156 -22.68 -13.74 15.39
CA ASP A 156 -22.81 -13.63 16.86
C ASP A 156 -24.28 -13.70 17.29
N ASP A 157 -24.59 -14.58 18.23
CA ASP A 157 -25.94 -15.01 18.60
C ASP A 157 -26.89 -13.88 19.08
N ASP A 158 -26.44 -12.62 19.17
CA ASP A 158 -27.18 -11.50 19.75
C ASP A 158 -27.55 -10.37 18.76
N ALA A 159 -27.17 -10.43 17.50
CA ALA A 159 -27.54 -9.40 16.51
C ALA A 159 -28.44 -9.98 15.40
N GLU A 160 -29.63 -9.40 15.18
CA GLU A 160 -30.44 -9.68 13.99
C GLU A 160 -29.61 -9.40 12.72
N VAL A 161 -29.21 -10.46 12.00
CA VAL A 161 -28.46 -10.35 10.75
C VAL A 161 -29.36 -9.70 9.70
N PRO A 162 -28.95 -8.58 9.09
CA PRO A 162 -29.73 -7.96 8.02
C PRO A 162 -30.01 -8.96 6.89
N LYS A 163 -31.24 -9.06 6.40
CA LYS A 163 -31.60 -9.93 5.26
C LYS A 163 -30.69 -9.70 4.06
N THR A 164 -30.28 -8.47 3.83
CA THR A 164 -29.35 -8.08 2.76
C THR A 164 -28.00 -8.80 2.85
N MET A 165 -27.51 -9.10 4.05
CA MET A 165 -26.26 -9.80 4.27
C MET A 165 -26.39 -11.29 3.96
N VAL A 166 -27.48 -11.93 4.40
CA VAL A 166 -27.77 -13.33 4.06
C VAL A 166 -27.92 -13.51 2.54
N ASP A 167 -28.59 -12.58 1.87
CA ASP A 167 -28.72 -12.60 0.42
C ASP A 167 -27.38 -12.42 -0.31
N GLN A 168 -26.49 -11.58 0.22
CA GLN A 168 -25.14 -11.46 -0.32
C GLN A 168 -24.33 -12.75 -0.16
N VAL A 169 -24.35 -13.38 1.00
CA VAL A 169 -23.65 -14.66 1.24
C VAL A 169 -24.17 -15.74 0.28
N ARG A 170 -25.49 -15.82 0.06
CA ARG A 170 -26.07 -16.76 -0.91
C ARG A 170 -25.56 -16.49 -2.31
N ARG A 171 -25.58 -15.24 -2.76
CA ARG A 171 -25.05 -14.87 -4.09
C ARG A 171 -23.57 -15.18 -4.25
N ILE A 172 -22.77 -15.05 -3.19
CA ILE A 172 -21.36 -15.45 -3.21
C ILE A 172 -21.23 -16.97 -3.37
N MET A 173 -22.08 -17.75 -2.67
CA MET A 173 -22.08 -19.21 -2.79
C MET A 173 -22.49 -19.66 -4.20
N ASP A 174 -23.52 -19.05 -4.80
CA ASP A 174 -23.95 -19.34 -6.16
C ASP A 174 -22.80 -19.05 -7.15
N TRP A 175 -22.13 -17.90 -7.03
CA TRP A 175 -20.97 -17.55 -7.84
C TRP A 175 -19.79 -18.52 -7.65
N ALA A 176 -19.59 -19.04 -6.43
CA ALA A 176 -18.49 -19.94 -6.12
C ALA A 176 -18.61 -21.31 -6.85
N GLU A 177 -19.79 -21.69 -7.32
CA GLU A 177 -20.01 -22.89 -8.16
C GLU A 177 -19.51 -22.68 -9.61
N GLU A 178 -19.41 -21.44 -10.07
CA GLU A 178 -19.04 -21.08 -11.45
C GLU A 178 -17.58 -20.64 -11.59
N THR A 179 -16.99 -20.08 -10.51
CA THR A 179 -15.62 -19.54 -10.56
C THR A 179 -14.55 -20.62 -10.61
N SER A 180 -13.50 -20.39 -11.38
CA SER A 180 -12.32 -21.25 -11.44
C SER A 180 -11.20 -20.82 -10.47
N THR A 181 -11.24 -19.58 -9.97
CA THR A 181 -10.19 -18.96 -9.15
C THR A 181 -10.63 -18.74 -7.72
N GLY A 182 -11.93 -18.52 -7.48
CA GLY A 182 -12.48 -18.15 -6.19
C GLY A 182 -12.02 -16.81 -5.67
N GLU A 183 -11.48 -15.92 -6.53
CA GLU A 183 -10.96 -14.62 -6.13
C GLU A 183 -12.07 -13.59 -5.93
N ARG A 184 -12.07 -12.90 -4.78
CA ARG A 184 -13.06 -11.89 -4.43
C ARG A 184 -13.22 -10.80 -5.49
N ASP A 185 -12.10 -10.39 -6.10
CA ASP A 185 -12.10 -9.27 -7.05
C ASP A 185 -12.76 -9.62 -8.40
N GLU A 186 -13.07 -10.92 -8.64
CA GLU A 186 -13.83 -11.41 -9.81
C GLU A 186 -15.35 -11.44 -9.57
N LEU A 187 -15.83 -11.08 -8.37
CA LEU A 187 -17.26 -11.02 -8.09
C LEU A 187 -17.94 -9.99 -9.01
N PRO A 188 -19.03 -10.35 -9.70
CA PRO A 188 -19.74 -9.45 -10.62
C PRO A 188 -20.65 -8.43 -9.89
N PHE A 189 -20.53 -8.31 -8.56
CA PHE A 189 -21.32 -7.42 -7.71
C PHE A 189 -20.53 -6.95 -6.49
N GLU A 190 -20.89 -5.80 -5.95
CA GLU A 190 -20.30 -5.29 -4.71
C GLU A 190 -20.75 -6.13 -3.51
N VAL A 191 -19.81 -6.46 -2.64
CA VAL A 191 -20.01 -7.29 -1.45
C VAL A 191 -19.56 -6.55 -0.20
N ASP A 192 -20.41 -6.55 0.83
CA ASP A 192 -20.05 -6.10 2.17
C ASP A 192 -18.90 -6.95 2.73
N GLU A 193 -17.96 -6.30 3.38
CA GLU A 193 -16.78 -6.96 3.99
C GLU A 193 -17.20 -8.06 4.98
N ARG A 194 -18.29 -7.85 5.73
CA ARG A 194 -18.80 -8.83 6.70
C ARG A 194 -19.34 -10.07 6.00
N ALA A 195 -20.06 -9.91 4.87
CA ALA A 195 -20.56 -11.03 4.09
C ALA A 195 -19.42 -11.86 3.51
N TRP A 196 -18.35 -11.20 2.99
CA TRP A 196 -17.17 -11.90 2.50
C TRP A 196 -16.43 -12.66 3.60
N ARG A 197 -16.26 -12.07 4.78
CA ARG A 197 -15.60 -12.70 5.93
C ARG A 197 -16.28 -13.99 6.41
N THR A 198 -17.57 -14.20 6.15
CA THR A 198 -18.25 -15.44 6.52
C THR A 198 -17.84 -16.63 5.68
N VAL A 199 -17.41 -16.41 4.44
CA VAL A 199 -17.03 -17.43 3.44
C VAL A 199 -15.54 -17.40 3.08
N SER A 200 -14.74 -16.63 3.79
CA SER A 200 -13.28 -16.56 3.64
C SER A 200 -12.57 -16.85 4.97
N VAL A 201 -11.27 -17.05 4.92
CA VAL A 201 -10.44 -17.28 6.12
C VAL A 201 -9.17 -16.46 6.08
N THR A 202 -8.71 -16.03 7.24
CA THR A 202 -7.36 -15.49 7.41
C THR A 202 -6.33 -16.64 7.42
N PRO A 203 -5.03 -16.37 7.22
CA PRO A 203 -3.99 -17.39 7.36
C PRO A 203 -4.05 -18.11 8.72
N GLN A 204 -4.36 -17.37 9.80
CA GLN A 204 -4.45 -17.89 11.17
C GLN A 204 -5.67 -18.80 11.41
N GLN A 205 -6.71 -18.66 10.60
CA GLN A 205 -7.94 -19.48 10.69
C GLN A 205 -7.91 -20.69 9.77
N CYS A 206 -6.96 -20.75 8.82
CA CYS A 206 -6.88 -21.81 7.84
C CYS A 206 -6.27 -23.08 8.45
N LEU A 207 -6.92 -24.23 8.24
CA LEU A 207 -6.40 -25.54 8.68
C LEU A 207 -5.11 -25.97 7.93
N GLY A 208 -4.82 -25.34 6.80
CA GLY A 208 -3.75 -25.77 5.89
C GLY A 208 -4.17 -26.97 5.02
N ARG A 209 -3.44 -27.17 3.93
CA ARG A 209 -3.75 -28.18 2.91
C ARG A 209 -3.92 -29.59 3.48
N MET A 210 -3.02 -30.01 4.35
CA MET A 210 -2.97 -31.38 4.87
C MET A 210 -4.11 -31.74 5.82
N GLN A 211 -4.68 -30.76 6.51
CA GLN A 211 -5.71 -30.97 7.52
C GLN A 211 -7.10 -30.55 7.05
N CYS A 212 -7.20 -29.84 5.93
CA CYS A 212 -8.46 -29.40 5.36
C CYS A 212 -8.99 -30.46 4.38
N LYS A 213 -10.25 -30.89 4.56
CA LYS A 213 -10.86 -31.86 3.65
C LYS A 213 -10.98 -31.35 2.19
N PHE A 214 -10.96 -30.04 2.00
CA PHE A 214 -10.97 -29.39 0.68
C PHE A 214 -9.56 -28.96 0.24
N GLY A 215 -8.50 -29.51 0.84
CA GLY A 215 -7.13 -29.07 0.56
C GLY A 215 -6.73 -29.13 -0.91
N GLU A 216 -7.18 -30.18 -1.62
CA GLU A 216 -6.91 -30.37 -3.05
C GLU A 216 -7.74 -29.45 -3.96
N GLU A 217 -8.98 -29.13 -3.55
CA GLU A 217 -9.89 -28.26 -4.32
C GLU A 217 -9.74 -26.79 -3.97
N CYS A 218 -8.99 -26.48 -2.90
CA CYS A 218 -8.84 -25.15 -2.33
C CYS A 218 -8.31 -24.14 -3.34
N PHE A 219 -9.08 -23.07 -3.59
CA PHE A 219 -8.69 -21.99 -4.50
C PHE A 219 -7.36 -21.32 -4.13
N ALA A 220 -7.15 -21.06 -2.84
CA ALA A 220 -5.91 -20.46 -2.36
C ALA A 220 -4.69 -21.39 -2.53
N GLU A 221 -4.85 -22.71 -2.34
CA GLU A 221 -3.76 -23.69 -2.58
C GLU A 221 -3.47 -23.83 -4.08
N LYS A 222 -4.50 -23.89 -4.93
CA LYS A 222 -4.32 -23.87 -6.39
C LYS A 222 -3.60 -22.61 -6.87
N ALA A 223 -3.89 -21.45 -6.28
CA ALA A 223 -3.17 -20.22 -6.59
C ALA A 223 -1.69 -20.30 -6.17
N ARG A 224 -1.40 -20.91 -5.02
CA ARG A 224 -0.03 -21.16 -4.56
C ARG A 224 0.73 -22.15 -5.46
N GLU A 225 0.07 -23.20 -5.93
CA GLU A 225 0.66 -24.15 -6.88
C GLU A 225 0.99 -23.49 -8.21
N ARG A 226 0.08 -22.64 -8.73
CA ARG A 226 0.36 -21.82 -9.93
C ARG A 226 1.57 -20.92 -9.70
N ALA A 227 1.63 -20.23 -8.56
CA ALA A 227 2.77 -19.38 -8.21
C ALA A 227 4.08 -20.20 -8.10
N ALA A 228 4.04 -21.37 -7.48
CA ALA A 228 5.20 -22.25 -7.34
C ALA A 228 5.74 -22.77 -8.68
N SER A 229 4.89 -22.89 -9.70
CA SER A 229 5.28 -23.30 -11.06
C SER A 229 5.58 -22.15 -12.00
N SER A 230 5.50 -20.89 -11.53
CA SER A 230 5.69 -19.69 -12.35
C SER A 230 7.09 -19.08 -12.19
N ASP A 231 7.53 -18.38 -13.22
CA ASP A 231 8.81 -17.70 -13.28
C ASP A 231 8.69 -16.27 -12.71
N ILE A 232 7.54 -15.62 -12.92
CA ILE A 232 7.21 -14.30 -12.34
C ILE A 232 5.96 -14.44 -11.47
N ILE A 233 6.06 -14.00 -10.23
CA ILE A 233 4.98 -14.01 -9.25
C ILE A 233 4.63 -12.59 -8.87
N ILE A 234 3.41 -12.16 -9.16
CA ILE A 234 2.93 -10.79 -8.87
C ILE A 234 2.15 -10.83 -7.56
N VAL A 235 2.62 -10.06 -6.58
CA VAL A 235 2.01 -9.94 -5.25
C VAL A 235 1.83 -8.48 -4.88
N ASN A 236 1.10 -8.20 -3.80
CA ASN A 236 1.23 -6.89 -3.17
C ASN A 236 2.34 -6.90 -2.10
N THR A 237 2.89 -5.74 -1.80
CA THR A 237 3.95 -5.57 -0.79
C THR A 237 3.51 -6.05 0.59
N ALA A 238 2.20 -6.01 0.89
CA ALA A 238 1.67 -6.53 2.14
C ALA A 238 1.82 -8.07 2.23
N LEU A 239 1.58 -8.81 1.15
CA LEU A 239 1.79 -10.26 1.14
C LEU A 239 3.28 -10.61 1.23
N TYR A 240 4.14 -9.79 0.61
CA TYR A 240 5.58 -9.94 0.75
C TYR A 240 6.05 -9.71 2.20
N GLY A 241 5.55 -8.66 2.86
CA GLY A 241 5.81 -8.42 4.28
C GLY A 241 5.32 -9.55 5.19
N ALA A 242 4.13 -10.11 4.91
CA ALA A 242 3.63 -11.28 5.63
C ALA A 242 4.52 -12.53 5.39
N HIS A 243 5.07 -12.70 4.18
CA HIS A 243 6.05 -13.75 3.88
C HIS A 243 7.30 -13.60 4.75
N LEU A 244 7.84 -12.39 4.89
CA LEU A 244 8.98 -12.13 5.78
C LEU A 244 8.63 -12.37 7.25
N ALA A 245 7.46 -11.94 7.70
CA ALA A 245 7.00 -12.14 9.08
C ALA A 245 6.77 -13.63 9.44
N THR A 246 6.71 -14.51 8.45
CA THR A 246 6.53 -15.97 8.62
C THR A 246 7.75 -16.76 8.16
N ASP A 247 8.94 -16.20 8.30
CA ASP A 247 10.22 -16.84 7.95
C ASP A 247 10.22 -17.45 6.53
N GLY A 248 9.62 -16.77 5.56
CA GLY A 248 9.65 -17.18 4.17
C GLY A 248 8.61 -18.26 3.77
N ASN A 249 7.59 -18.54 4.59
CA ASN A 249 6.69 -19.68 4.40
C ASN A 249 5.46 -19.40 3.49
N ILE A 250 5.32 -18.23 2.91
CA ILE A 250 4.13 -17.88 2.09
C ILE A 250 4.41 -17.99 0.59
N LEU A 251 5.52 -17.44 0.13
CA LEU A 251 5.90 -17.40 -1.28
C LEU A 251 6.88 -18.52 -1.61
N PRO A 252 6.94 -18.99 -2.86
CA PRO A 252 8.01 -19.88 -3.30
C PRO A 252 9.37 -19.20 -3.18
N THR A 253 10.42 -20.02 -3.05
CA THR A 253 11.81 -19.55 -3.09
C THR A 253 12.04 -18.78 -4.40
N HIS A 254 12.65 -17.60 -4.30
CA HIS A 254 12.90 -16.69 -5.42
C HIS A 254 14.25 -16.00 -5.28
N ASP A 255 14.84 -15.65 -6.41
CA ASP A 255 16.19 -15.05 -6.48
C ASP A 255 16.13 -13.52 -6.54
N VAL A 256 14.99 -12.99 -7.01
CA VAL A 256 14.81 -11.56 -7.29
C VAL A 256 13.50 -11.06 -6.69
N VAL A 257 13.54 -9.89 -6.08
CA VAL A 257 12.34 -9.14 -5.72
C VAL A 257 12.35 -7.76 -6.36
N ILE A 258 11.23 -7.35 -6.96
CA ILE A 258 11.01 -6.00 -7.47
C ILE A 258 9.96 -5.33 -6.61
N PHE A 259 10.32 -4.24 -5.95
CA PHE A 259 9.38 -3.39 -5.23
C PHE A 259 8.94 -2.23 -6.14
N ASP A 260 7.74 -2.32 -6.65
CA ASP A 260 7.13 -1.22 -7.41
C ASP A 260 6.40 -0.28 -6.44
N GLU A 261 6.54 1.03 -6.66
CA GLU A 261 6.24 2.10 -5.72
C GLU A 261 7.03 1.96 -4.40
N ALA A 262 8.34 1.81 -4.56
CA ALA A 262 9.31 1.50 -3.50
C ALA A 262 9.27 2.47 -2.29
N HIS A 263 8.78 3.68 -2.46
CA HIS A 263 8.63 4.67 -1.41
C HIS A 263 7.68 4.23 -0.27
N GLU A 264 6.78 3.26 -0.52
CA GLU A 264 5.84 2.71 0.47
C GLU A 264 6.42 1.52 1.25
N VAL A 265 7.49 0.90 0.75
CA VAL A 265 8.01 -0.38 1.26
C VAL A 265 8.34 -0.31 2.74
N GLN A 266 9.06 0.75 3.17
CA GLN A 266 9.45 0.91 4.57
C GLN A 266 8.24 0.93 5.50
N ASP A 267 7.22 1.72 5.18
CA ASP A 267 6.03 1.88 6.04
C ASP A 267 5.16 0.63 6.05
N ILE A 268 5.04 -0.04 4.90
CA ILE A 268 4.29 -1.31 4.79
C ILE A 268 4.99 -2.40 5.60
N LEU A 269 6.30 -2.57 5.44
CA LEU A 269 7.06 -3.59 6.16
C LEU A 269 7.13 -3.30 7.66
N ALA A 270 7.33 -2.05 8.07
CA ALA A 270 7.36 -1.67 9.49
C ALA A 270 6.06 -2.04 10.23
N ARG A 271 4.92 -1.93 9.56
CA ARG A 271 3.62 -2.32 10.10
C ARG A 271 3.43 -3.85 10.10
N LEU A 272 3.80 -4.53 9.02
CA LEU A 272 3.54 -5.97 8.86
C LEU A 272 4.50 -6.87 9.64
N LEU A 273 5.72 -6.40 9.86
CA LEU A 273 6.67 -7.05 10.77
C LEU A 273 6.35 -6.73 12.24
N GLY A 274 5.38 -5.85 12.50
CA GLY A 274 4.75 -5.61 13.78
C GLY A 274 3.62 -6.59 14.09
N THR A 275 2.75 -6.21 15.03
CA THR A 275 1.50 -6.92 15.32
C THR A 275 0.42 -5.95 15.81
N SER A 276 -0.85 -6.40 15.85
CA SER A 276 -1.96 -5.65 16.44
C SER A 276 -2.79 -6.53 17.37
N ILE A 277 -3.33 -5.91 18.40
CA ILE A 277 -4.31 -6.52 19.30
C ILE A 277 -5.61 -5.73 19.20
N GLU A 278 -6.63 -6.43 18.74
CA GLU A 278 -7.97 -5.90 18.50
C GLU A 278 -8.95 -6.59 19.46
N PRO A 279 -9.81 -5.87 20.19
CA PRO A 279 -10.88 -6.48 21.00
C PRO A 279 -11.76 -7.43 20.19
N SER A 280 -12.09 -7.09 18.94
CA SER A 280 -12.84 -7.94 18.01
C SER A 280 -12.13 -9.27 17.71
N ARG A 281 -10.80 -9.27 17.58
CA ARG A 281 -10.01 -10.48 17.37
C ARG A 281 -10.05 -11.40 18.61
N ILE A 282 -10.07 -10.84 19.82
CA ILE A 282 -10.19 -11.61 21.04
C ILE A 282 -11.59 -12.25 21.12
N ARG A 283 -12.66 -11.49 20.82
CA ARG A 283 -14.04 -12.01 20.74
C ARG A 283 -14.17 -13.11 19.67
N ALA A 284 -13.59 -12.91 18.49
CA ALA A 284 -13.57 -13.91 17.42
C ALA A 284 -12.86 -15.20 17.87
N THR A 285 -11.73 -15.09 18.60
CA THR A 285 -11.02 -16.23 19.18
C THR A 285 -11.89 -16.94 20.20
N ALA A 286 -12.59 -16.21 21.09
CA ALA A 286 -13.54 -16.77 22.04
C ALA A 286 -14.68 -17.54 21.31
N GLY A 287 -15.20 -17.00 20.20
CA GLY A 287 -16.19 -17.68 19.36
C GLY A 287 -15.70 -19.00 18.77
N LEU A 288 -14.45 -19.06 18.28
CA LEU A 288 -13.84 -20.30 17.81
C LEU A 288 -13.67 -21.33 18.94
N VAL A 289 -13.26 -20.88 20.11
CA VAL A 289 -13.14 -21.74 21.31
C VAL A 289 -14.51 -22.29 21.71
N ARG A 290 -15.54 -21.46 21.77
CA ARG A 290 -16.92 -21.88 22.08
C ARG A 290 -17.41 -22.99 21.16
N GLN A 291 -17.12 -22.90 19.86
CA GLN A 291 -17.48 -23.91 18.86
C GLN A 291 -16.71 -25.23 19.05
N ALA A 292 -15.52 -25.18 19.61
CA ALA A 292 -14.66 -26.34 19.86
C ALA A 292 -14.95 -27.03 21.19
N LEU A 293 -15.60 -26.32 22.14
CA LEU A 293 -15.93 -26.84 23.46
C LEU A 293 -17.25 -27.67 23.47
N PRO A 294 -17.35 -28.69 24.32
CA PRO A 294 -18.62 -29.38 24.55
C PRO A 294 -19.69 -28.41 25.10
N PRO A 295 -20.99 -28.69 24.86
CA PRO A 295 -22.09 -27.78 25.29
C PRO A 295 -22.05 -27.35 26.75
N SER A 296 -21.59 -28.23 27.64
CA SER A 296 -21.49 -27.96 29.08
C SER A 296 -20.38 -26.98 29.48
N GLN A 297 -19.44 -26.73 28.61
CA GLN A 297 -18.27 -25.84 28.84
C GLN A 297 -18.30 -24.58 27.99
N ARG A 298 -19.36 -24.34 27.21
CA ARG A 298 -19.43 -23.20 26.31
C ARG A 298 -19.44 -21.84 27.01
N ASP A 299 -19.89 -21.82 28.27
CA ASP A 299 -19.90 -20.60 29.08
C ASP A 299 -18.51 -20.26 29.67
N ASP A 300 -17.54 -21.19 29.59
CA ASP A 300 -16.17 -20.98 30.07
C ASP A 300 -15.44 -19.87 29.27
N ILE A 301 -15.98 -19.48 28.11
CA ILE A 301 -15.43 -18.37 27.30
C ILE A 301 -15.86 -16.98 27.83
N LYS A 302 -16.88 -16.90 28.67
CA LYS A 302 -17.42 -15.60 29.10
C LYS A 302 -16.38 -14.68 29.75
N PRO A 303 -15.49 -15.16 30.64
CA PRO A 303 -14.45 -14.30 31.19
C PRO A 303 -13.54 -13.67 30.12
N LEU A 304 -13.29 -14.38 28.99
CA LEU A 304 -12.48 -13.87 27.89
C LEU A 304 -13.22 -12.79 27.08
N THR A 305 -14.53 -12.97 26.84
CA THR A 305 -15.34 -11.94 26.18
C THR A 305 -15.50 -10.71 27.05
N ASP A 306 -15.75 -10.87 28.35
CA ASP A 306 -15.83 -9.76 29.31
C ASP A 306 -14.49 -8.98 29.36
N ALA A 307 -13.36 -9.67 29.33
CA ALA A 307 -12.03 -9.04 29.28
C ALA A 307 -11.77 -8.30 27.95
N ALA A 308 -12.30 -8.81 26.83
CA ALA A 308 -12.22 -8.12 25.54
C ALA A 308 -13.05 -6.83 25.53
N ASP A 309 -14.23 -6.84 26.16
CA ASP A 309 -15.08 -5.65 26.30
C ASP A 309 -14.42 -4.62 27.23
N GLN A 310 -13.87 -5.06 28.35
CA GLN A 310 -13.08 -4.21 29.25
C GLN A 310 -11.88 -3.57 28.51
N LEU A 311 -11.18 -4.34 27.67
CA LEU A 311 -10.08 -3.81 26.85
C LEU A 311 -10.58 -2.73 25.89
N SER A 312 -11.72 -2.95 25.24
CA SER A 312 -12.34 -1.98 24.33
C SER A 312 -12.63 -0.66 25.03
N ASP A 313 -13.28 -0.70 26.20
CA ASP A 313 -13.62 0.49 26.99
C ASP A 313 -12.36 1.24 27.45
N GLN A 314 -11.34 0.52 27.90
CA GLN A 314 -10.07 1.11 28.32
C GLN A 314 -9.31 1.76 27.17
N LEU A 315 -9.34 1.17 25.99
CA LEU A 315 -8.70 1.73 24.78
C LEU A 315 -9.42 3.01 24.32
N ASP A 316 -10.75 3.02 24.29
CA ASP A 316 -11.52 4.21 23.95
C ASP A 316 -11.26 5.35 24.94
N LEU A 317 -11.23 5.05 26.24
CA LEU A 317 -10.87 6.03 27.27
C LEU A 317 -9.43 6.54 27.11
N ALA A 318 -8.48 5.68 26.79
CA ALA A 318 -7.08 6.08 26.56
C ALA A 318 -6.98 7.08 25.41
N VAL A 319 -7.69 6.87 24.30
CA VAL A 319 -7.75 7.79 23.17
C VAL A 319 -8.42 9.11 23.56
N GLU A 320 -9.51 9.11 24.33
CA GLU A 320 -10.18 10.30 24.83
C GLU A 320 -9.25 11.14 25.72
N LEU A 321 -8.41 10.49 26.54
CA LEU A 321 -7.40 11.12 27.38
C LEU A 321 -6.12 11.53 26.62
N GLY A 322 -6.05 11.27 25.31
CA GLY A 322 -4.90 11.60 24.47
C GLY A 322 -3.70 10.67 24.65
N VAL A 323 -3.88 9.49 25.27
CA VAL A 323 -2.85 8.46 25.38
C VAL A 323 -2.79 7.70 24.08
N VAL A 324 -1.80 8.00 23.27
CA VAL A 324 -1.62 7.38 21.94
C VAL A 324 -0.34 6.56 21.82
N GLU A 325 0.50 6.55 22.86
CA GLU A 325 1.78 5.80 22.90
C GLU A 325 1.92 5.01 24.20
N GLY A 326 2.45 3.79 24.08
CA GLY A 326 2.67 2.90 25.22
C GLY A 326 1.39 2.24 25.74
N LEU A 327 1.52 1.56 26.85
CA LEU A 327 0.42 0.91 27.58
C LEU A 327 0.28 1.53 28.98
N THR A 328 -0.94 1.82 29.39
CA THR A 328 -1.20 2.18 30.79
C THR A 328 -1.08 0.95 31.70
N PRO A 329 -0.89 1.12 33.01
CA PRO A 329 -0.89 -0.01 33.96
C PRO A 329 -2.16 -0.86 33.87
N GLU A 330 -3.33 -0.22 33.67
CA GLU A 330 -4.63 -0.88 33.56
C GLU A 330 -4.70 -1.74 32.28
N LEU A 331 -4.25 -1.20 31.13
CA LEU A 331 -4.15 -1.94 29.85
C LEU A 331 -3.21 -3.13 30.01
N THR A 332 -2.06 -2.94 30.63
CA THR A 332 -1.09 -4.02 30.87
C THR A 332 -1.69 -5.15 31.71
N LEU A 333 -2.45 -4.80 32.76
CA LEU A 333 -3.12 -5.77 33.61
C LEU A 333 -4.20 -6.55 32.84
N THR A 334 -5.01 -5.85 32.05
CA THR A 334 -6.08 -6.48 31.25
C THR A 334 -5.51 -7.42 30.20
N LEU A 335 -4.43 -7.03 29.49
CA LEU A 335 -3.73 -7.89 28.52
C LEU A 335 -3.13 -9.14 29.21
N GLY A 336 -2.56 -8.99 30.41
CA GLY A 336 -2.07 -10.09 31.21
C GLY A 336 -3.17 -11.07 31.61
N ASN A 337 -4.35 -10.56 32.02
CA ASN A 337 -5.54 -11.37 32.32
C ASN A 337 -6.03 -12.13 31.07
N ILE A 338 -6.11 -11.46 29.91
CA ILE A 338 -6.45 -12.11 28.63
C ILE A 338 -5.49 -13.26 28.32
N GLY A 339 -4.19 -13.04 28.49
CA GLY A 339 -3.17 -14.08 28.30
C GLY A 339 -3.38 -15.29 29.23
N ALA A 340 -3.69 -15.06 30.50
CA ALA A 340 -3.98 -16.13 31.46
C ALA A 340 -5.25 -16.93 31.09
N LEU A 341 -6.32 -16.25 30.68
CA LEU A 341 -7.56 -16.88 30.23
C LEU A 341 -7.35 -17.71 28.95
N LEU A 342 -6.57 -17.19 27.98
CA LEU A 342 -6.24 -17.93 26.75
C LEU A 342 -5.43 -19.20 27.05
N ASN A 343 -4.46 -19.16 27.97
CA ASN A 343 -3.69 -20.33 28.38
C ASN A 343 -4.59 -21.40 29.04
N ALA A 344 -5.55 -20.97 29.86
CA ALA A 344 -6.52 -21.90 30.47
C ALA A 344 -7.40 -22.58 29.38
N LEU A 345 -7.94 -21.79 28.45
CA LEU A 345 -8.77 -22.29 27.36
C LEU A 345 -7.98 -23.17 26.37
N GLN A 346 -6.70 -22.89 26.12
CA GLN A 346 -5.85 -23.72 25.26
C GLN A 346 -5.79 -25.18 25.74
N THR A 347 -5.79 -25.38 27.05
CA THR A 347 -5.79 -26.72 27.63
C THR A 347 -7.13 -27.44 27.40
N ALA A 348 -8.25 -26.71 27.41
CA ALA A 348 -9.59 -27.25 27.22
C ALA A 348 -9.89 -27.66 25.77
N VAL A 349 -9.29 -26.97 24.79
CA VAL A 349 -9.51 -27.21 23.34
C VAL A 349 -8.45 -28.11 22.68
N LYS A 350 -7.57 -28.76 23.45
CA LYS A 350 -6.56 -29.67 22.88
C LYS A 350 -7.20 -30.74 21.99
N PRO A 351 -6.58 -31.05 20.82
CA PRO A 351 -6.98 -32.16 19.98
C PRO A 351 -7.07 -33.46 20.77
N SER A 352 -8.13 -34.25 20.56
CA SER A 352 -8.39 -35.46 21.37
C SER A 352 -8.84 -36.68 20.56
N GLY A 353 -8.72 -36.65 19.22
CA GLY A 353 -9.11 -37.75 18.35
C GLY A 353 -10.63 -37.91 18.22
N ALA A 354 -11.40 -36.83 18.36
CA ALA A 354 -12.83 -36.77 18.10
C ALA A 354 -13.16 -36.97 16.59
N ASP A 355 -14.42 -36.85 16.22
CA ASP A 355 -14.80 -36.81 14.80
C ASP A 355 -14.10 -35.66 14.05
N ALA A 356 -13.93 -35.84 12.74
CA ALA A 356 -13.14 -34.91 11.90
C ALA A 356 -13.61 -33.44 11.99
N ALA A 357 -14.92 -33.19 12.14
CA ALA A 357 -15.47 -31.85 12.22
C ALA A 357 -15.15 -31.17 13.58
N THR A 358 -15.24 -31.93 14.66
CA THR A 358 -14.87 -31.45 16.01
C THR A 358 -13.37 -31.23 16.10
N GLU A 359 -12.58 -32.12 15.52
CA GLU A 359 -11.12 -31.98 15.49
C GLU A 359 -10.68 -30.72 14.71
N ALA A 360 -11.30 -30.47 13.56
CA ALA A 360 -11.04 -29.25 12.78
C ALA A 360 -11.35 -27.96 13.56
N ARG A 361 -12.45 -27.93 14.35
CA ARG A 361 -12.77 -26.80 15.22
C ARG A 361 -11.73 -26.59 16.32
N ARG A 362 -11.29 -27.68 16.96
CA ARG A 362 -10.25 -27.64 18.01
C ARG A 362 -8.91 -27.15 17.49
N ILE A 363 -8.49 -27.63 16.32
CA ILE A 363 -7.27 -27.18 15.67
C ILE A 363 -7.31 -25.66 15.41
N ARG A 364 -8.42 -25.16 14.83
CA ARG A 364 -8.58 -23.72 14.61
C ARG A 364 -8.56 -22.89 15.88
N ALA A 365 -9.28 -23.34 16.91
CA ALA A 365 -9.28 -22.67 18.20
C ALA A 365 -7.87 -22.64 18.82
N THR A 366 -7.14 -23.76 18.78
CA THR A 366 -5.76 -23.85 19.28
C THR A 366 -4.82 -22.93 18.51
N GLN A 367 -4.92 -22.88 17.19
CA GLN A 367 -4.11 -21.97 16.36
C GLN A 367 -4.42 -20.51 16.68
N ALA A 368 -5.71 -20.12 16.75
CA ALA A 368 -6.09 -18.75 17.08
C ALA A 368 -5.57 -18.31 18.46
N ILE A 369 -5.67 -19.18 19.47
CA ILE A 369 -5.12 -18.94 20.81
C ILE A 369 -3.59 -18.77 20.73
N THR A 370 -2.89 -19.70 20.08
CA THR A 370 -1.42 -19.69 20.00
C THR A 370 -0.90 -18.41 19.35
N HIS A 371 -1.52 -17.98 18.23
CA HIS A 371 -1.15 -16.73 17.57
C HIS A 371 -1.42 -15.51 18.47
N LEU A 372 -2.57 -15.46 19.14
CA LEU A 372 -2.89 -14.33 20.01
C LEU A 372 -1.98 -14.27 21.24
N LEU A 373 -1.62 -15.42 21.83
CA LEU A 373 -0.63 -15.49 22.90
C LEU A 373 0.76 -15.03 22.45
N GLY A 374 1.18 -15.42 21.24
CA GLY A 374 2.45 -14.96 20.66
C GLY A 374 2.50 -13.43 20.47
N ASP A 375 1.39 -12.84 20.00
CA ASP A 375 1.28 -11.39 19.84
C ASP A 375 1.28 -10.65 21.20
N LEU A 376 0.60 -11.20 22.21
CA LEU A 376 0.62 -10.65 23.58
C LEU A 376 2.02 -10.74 24.21
N ASP A 377 2.72 -11.85 24.03
CA ASP A 377 4.12 -12.02 24.52
C ASP A 377 5.06 -11.01 23.87
N ARG A 378 4.86 -10.73 22.59
CA ARG A 378 5.64 -9.74 21.85
C ARG A 378 5.40 -8.31 22.37
N LEU A 379 4.16 -7.94 22.74
CA LEU A 379 3.90 -6.64 23.38
C LEU A 379 4.62 -6.47 24.72
N VAL A 380 4.78 -7.56 25.48
CA VAL A 380 5.49 -7.54 26.78
C VAL A 380 7.00 -7.47 26.60
N LYS A 381 7.54 -8.10 25.54
CA LYS A 381 8.99 -8.19 25.23
C LYS A 381 9.46 -7.11 24.26
N LEU A 382 8.92 -5.90 24.36
CA LEU A 382 9.19 -4.79 23.45
C LEU A 382 10.68 -4.62 23.15
N GLY A 383 11.04 -4.69 21.88
CA GLY A 383 12.40 -4.45 21.38
C GLY A 383 12.77 -2.97 21.32
N ALA A 384 14.06 -2.66 21.26
CA ALA A 384 14.55 -1.28 21.16
C ALA A 384 14.09 -0.52 19.91
N ASP A 385 13.78 -1.26 18.84
CA ASP A 385 13.31 -0.74 17.56
C ASP A 385 11.80 -0.84 17.37
N GLU A 386 11.07 -1.16 18.42
CA GLU A 386 9.63 -1.34 18.40
C GLU A 386 8.92 -0.23 19.18
N LEU A 387 7.72 0.11 18.72
CA LEU A 387 6.85 1.12 19.32
C LEU A 387 5.45 0.54 19.50
N ILE A 388 4.91 0.65 20.71
CA ILE A 388 3.49 0.40 20.98
C ILE A 388 2.73 1.73 20.88
N TRP A 389 1.62 1.70 20.13
CA TRP A 389 0.75 2.86 19.99
C TRP A 389 -0.71 2.44 19.80
N ILE A 390 -1.64 3.35 20.10
CA ILE A 390 -3.07 3.13 20.07
C ILE A 390 -3.65 3.94 18.91
N SER A 391 -4.52 3.32 18.10
CA SER A 391 -5.23 3.99 17.01
C SER A 391 -6.68 3.57 16.95
N LYS A 392 -7.50 4.41 16.32
CA LYS A 392 -8.88 4.07 15.95
C LYS A 392 -8.92 3.65 14.48
N GLU A 393 -9.33 2.41 14.23
CA GLU A 393 -9.53 1.87 12.89
C GLU A 393 -11.03 1.58 12.67
N GLY A 394 -11.66 2.39 11.80
CA GLY A 394 -13.11 2.33 11.62
C GLY A 394 -13.85 2.70 12.90
N THR A 395 -14.55 1.74 13.49
CA THR A 395 -15.30 1.91 14.74
C THR A 395 -14.56 1.36 15.96
N GLU A 396 -13.44 0.68 15.77
CA GLU A 396 -12.71 -0.03 16.84
C GLU A 396 -11.40 0.67 17.18
N THR A 397 -11.05 0.70 18.46
CA THR A 397 -9.76 1.16 18.97
C THR A 397 -8.84 -0.03 19.21
N ILE A 398 -7.61 0.02 18.69
CA ILE A 398 -6.68 -1.10 18.66
C ILE A 398 -5.31 -0.72 19.22
N ILE A 399 -4.60 -1.71 19.73
CA ILE A 399 -3.18 -1.60 20.08
C ILE A 399 -2.36 -2.05 18.88
N ASN A 400 -1.39 -1.24 18.48
CA ASN A 400 -0.41 -1.57 17.45
C ASN A 400 0.97 -1.71 18.07
N LEU A 401 1.73 -2.67 17.60
CA LEU A 401 3.16 -2.73 17.75
C LEU A 401 3.77 -2.59 16.35
N SER A 402 4.57 -1.57 16.14
CA SER A 402 5.20 -1.29 14.86
C SER A 402 6.71 -1.18 15.00
N LEU A 403 7.44 -1.58 13.97
CA LEU A 403 8.87 -1.30 13.91
C LEU A 403 9.12 0.18 13.58
N ILE A 404 10.05 0.80 14.25
CA ILE A 404 10.51 2.15 13.94
C ILE A 404 11.38 2.11 12.69
N THR A 405 12.28 1.10 12.60
CA THR A 405 13.13 0.82 11.44
C THR A 405 13.04 -0.66 11.06
N VAL A 406 13.21 -0.96 9.78
CA VAL A 406 13.21 -2.34 9.25
C VAL A 406 14.57 -2.76 8.71
N GLY A 407 15.53 -1.82 8.66
CA GLY A 407 16.78 -2.00 7.94
C GLY A 407 17.64 -3.13 8.45
N ASP A 408 17.75 -3.30 9.77
CA ASP A 408 18.61 -4.34 10.36
C ASP A 408 18.02 -5.72 10.11
N ILE A 409 16.71 -5.90 10.27
CA ILE A 409 16.03 -7.16 9.97
C ILE A 409 16.23 -7.54 8.51
N LEU A 410 16.01 -6.61 7.59
CA LEU A 410 16.16 -6.89 6.15
C LEU A 410 17.61 -7.18 5.77
N ARG A 411 18.58 -6.49 6.38
CA ARG A 411 20.01 -6.72 6.15
C ARG A 411 20.44 -8.12 6.54
N GLU A 412 19.88 -8.65 7.63
CA GLU A 412 20.25 -9.96 8.15
C GLU A 412 19.50 -11.10 7.47
N SER A 413 18.20 -10.90 7.17
CA SER A 413 17.33 -11.98 6.73
C SER A 413 17.05 -12.02 5.23
N LEU A 414 17.12 -10.90 4.49
CA LEU A 414 16.66 -10.82 3.11
C LEU A 414 17.79 -10.52 2.10
N TRP A 415 18.54 -9.44 2.32
CA TRP A 415 19.49 -8.96 1.31
C TRP A 415 20.63 -9.94 0.97
N PRO A 416 21.08 -10.84 1.86
CA PRO A 416 22.08 -11.85 1.51
C PRO A 416 21.60 -12.90 0.50
N SER A 417 20.31 -13.10 0.37
CA SER A 417 19.72 -14.21 -0.44
C SER A 417 18.97 -13.75 -1.69
N VAL A 418 18.65 -12.46 -1.81
CA VAL A 418 17.76 -11.95 -2.87
C VAL A 418 18.32 -10.67 -3.50
N THR A 419 18.36 -10.62 -4.83
CA THR A 419 18.61 -9.36 -5.56
C THR A 419 17.36 -8.50 -5.53
N ALA A 420 17.45 -7.28 -5.00
CA ALA A 420 16.30 -6.38 -4.88
C ALA A 420 16.39 -5.22 -5.88
N ILE A 421 15.28 -4.96 -6.57
CA ILE A 421 15.11 -3.81 -7.47
C ILE A 421 13.99 -2.96 -6.91
N PHE A 422 14.27 -1.69 -6.67
CA PHE A 422 13.32 -0.71 -6.15
C PHE A 422 13.00 0.30 -7.23
N THR A 423 11.74 0.50 -7.53
CA THR A 423 11.31 1.48 -8.54
C THR A 423 10.16 2.33 -8.05
N SER A 424 10.26 3.63 -8.29
CA SER A 424 9.18 4.60 -8.03
C SER A 424 9.39 5.87 -8.87
N ALA A 425 8.34 6.67 -8.98
CA ALA A 425 8.43 8.00 -9.60
C ALA A 425 9.20 9.00 -8.72
N THR A 426 9.22 8.76 -7.44
CA THR A 426 9.94 9.57 -6.43
C THR A 426 10.47 8.63 -5.35
N ILE A 427 11.76 8.75 -5.04
CA ILE A 427 12.43 7.91 -4.02
C ILE A 427 13.11 8.83 -3.00
N PRO A 428 12.84 8.63 -1.68
CA PRO A 428 13.58 9.36 -0.66
C PRO A 428 15.07 9.02 -0.67
N ASP A 429 15.95 9.99 -0.52
CA ASP A 429 17.42 9.78 -0.43
C ASP A 429 17.79 8.83 0.73
N THR A 430 16.92 8.71 1.71
CA THR A 430 17.10 7.85 2.89
C THR A 430 16.66 6.40 2.67
N LEU A 431 16.08 6.04 1.51
CA LEU A 431 15.49 4.71 1.27
C LEU A 431 16.51 3.59 1.50
N SER A 432 17.70 3.69 0.89
CA SER A 432 18.77 2.68 1.03
C SER A 432 19.14 2.46 2.50
N LYS A 433 19.36 3.55 3.25
CA LYS A 433 19.66 3.51 4.70
C LYS A 433 18.52 2.89 5.49
N ASN A 434 17.28 3.31 5.23
CA ASN A 434 16.11 2.88 5.98
C ASN A 434 15.74 1.41 5.76
N LEU A 435 16.06 0.88 4.58
CA LEU A 435 15.90 -0.54 4.25
C LEU A 435 17.16 -1.38 4.54
N GLY A 436 18.24 -0.76 5.04
CA GLY A 436 19.46 -1.48 5.39
C GLY A 436 20.22 -2.10 4.21
N LEU A 437 20.07 -1.51 3.02
CA LEU A 437 20.77 -2.01 1.83
C LEU A 437 22.30 -1.80 1.97
N PRO A 438 23.13 -2.79 1.57
CA PRO A 438 24.57 -2.63 1.56
C PRO A 438 24.98 -1.63 0.47
N THR A 439 25.71 -0.58 0.87
CA THR A 439 26.04 0.56 -0.01
C THR A 439 26.98 0.15 -1.14
N ASP A 440 27.88 -0.78 -0.88
CA ASP A 440 28.84 -1.34 -1.85
C ASP A 440 28.22 -2.29 -2.87
N GLN A 441 26.98 -2.76 -2.62
CA GLN A 441 26.22 -3.68 -3.49
C GLN A 441 24.95 -3.06 -4.04
N THR A 442 24.76 -1.74 -3.90
CA THR A 442 23.54 -1.05 -4.32
C THR A 442 23.87 0.03 -5.34
N ASP A 443 23.28 -0.08 -6.51
CA ASP A 443 23.37 0.91 -7.57
C ASP A 443 22.15 1.84 -7.55
N ILE A 444 22.32 3.10 -7.98
CA ILE A 444 21.24 4.09 -8.02
C ILE A 444 21.16 4.66 -9.43
N LEU A 445 19.96 4.68 -10.02
CA LEU A 445 19.68 5.25 -11.31
C LEU A 445 18.54 6.27 -11.22
N ASN A 446 18.76 7.46 -11.76
CA ASN A 446 17.73 8.49 -11.92
C ASN A 446 17.38 8.62 -13.40
N VAL A 447 16.13 8.33 -13.74
CA VAL A 447 15.61 8.41 -15.12
C VAL A 447 14.64 9.56 -15.23
N GLN A 448 14.93 10.48 -16.12
CA GLN A 448 14.09 11.66 -16.34
C GLN A 448 12.75 11.28 -17.00
N SER A 449 11.70 12.02 -16.67
CA SER A 449 10.41 11.89 -17.36
C SER A 449 10.55 12.32 -18.82
N PRO A 450 9.91 11.63 -19.77
CA PRO A 450 9.95 11.99 -21.18
C PRO A 450 9.09 13.22 -21.52
N PHE A 451 8.34 13.75 -20.56
CA PHE A 451 7.37 14.82 -20.81
C PHE A 451 7.98 16.21 -20.71
N ASP A 452 7.56 17.11 -21.61
CA ASP A 452 7.96 18.53 -21.64
C ASP A 452 7.21 19.34 -20.57
N TYR A 453 7.57 19.13 -19.31
CA TYR A 453 6.98 19.88 -18.19
C TYR A 453 7.16 21.41 -18.31
N PRO A 454 8.31 21.96 -18.75
CA PRO A 454 8.50 23.40 -18.85
C PRO A 454 7.47 24.11 -19.75
N ASN A 455 6.99 23.44 -20.80
CA ASN A 455 6.03 24.02 -21.75
C ASN A 455 4.58 23.58 -21.45
N ASN A 456 4.40 22.41 -20.86
CA ASN A 456 3.08 21.81 -20.67
C ASN A 456 2.50 21.96 -19.26
N ALA A 457 3.32 22.36 -18.27
CA ALA A 457 2.87 22.46 -16.89
C ALA A 457 3.32 23.76 -16.20
N LEU A 458 2.43 24.35 -15.41
CA LEU A 458 2.70 25.53 -14.61
C LEU A 458 2.50 25.21 -13.12
N LEU A 459 3.52 25.50 -12.29
CA LEU A 459 3.42 25.42 -10.84
C LEU A 459 3.06 26.81 -10.26
N TYR A 460 1.87 26.91 -9.73
CA TYR A 460 1.43 28.10 -8.99
C TYR A 460 1.64 27.91 -7.50
N VAL A 461 2.23 28.90 -6.85
CA VAL A 461 2.36 28.95 -5.39
C VAL A 461 1.66 30.20 -4.87
N ALA A 462 0.61 30.03 -4.11
CA ALA A 462 -0.20 31.13 -3.54
C ALA A 462 0.55 31.83 -2.39
N LYS A 463 1.64 32.53 -2.73
CA LYS A 463 2.55 33.20 -1.77
C LYS A 463 1.85 34.24 -0.91
N HIS A 464 0.85 34.92 -1.43
CA HIS A 464 0.16 36.03 -0.80
C HIS A 464 -0.95 35.61 0.16
N LEU A 465 -1.33 34.32 0.19
CA LEU A 465 -2.31 33.83 1.15
C LEU A 465 -1.81 34.02 2.59
N PRO A 466 -2.72 34.35 3.53
CA PRO A 466 -2.40 34.44 4.94
C PRO A 466 -1.77 33.16 5.51
N ASP A 467 -1.21 33.26 6.72
CA ASP A 467 -0.81 32.05 7.44
C ASP A 467 -2.05 31.18 7.68
N ARG A 468 -1.99 29.92 7.28
CA ARG A 468 -3.08 28.96 7.44
C ARG A 468 -3.46 28.68 8.90
N LYS A 469 -2.64 29.09 9.88
CA LYS A 469 -3.00 29.02 11.31
C LYS A 469 -4.17 29.96 11.64
N ASP A 470 -4.34 31.00 10.85
CA ASP A 470 -5.51 31.87 10.89
C ASP A 470 -6.55 31.36 9.86
N GLU A 471 -7.24 30.28 10.21
CA GLU A 471 -8.24 29.65 9.33
C GLU A 471 -9.36 30.62 8.94
N THR A 472 -9.66 31.61 9.77
CA THR A 472 -10.76 32.57 9.54
C THR A 472 -10.48 33.50 8.36
N THR A 473 -9.24 33.89 8.15
CA THR A 473 -8.83 34.73 7.02
C THR A 473 -8.27 33.93 5.85
N TYR A 474 -7.65 32.78 6.13
CA TYR A 474 -7.06 31.91 5.09
C TYR A 474 -8.11 31.20 4.25
N THR A 475 -9.05 30.50 4.90
CA THR A 475 -9.99 29.61 4.20
C THR A 475 -10.85 30.33 3.17
N PRO A 476 -11.48 31.48 3.43
CA PRO A 476 -12.26 32.19 2.42
C PRO A 476 -11.41 32.58 1.19
N LYS A 477 -10.21 33.13 1.41
CA LYS A 477 -9.31 33.54 0.31
C LYS A 477 -8.82 32.36 -0.52
N MET A 478 -8.50 31.24 0.13
CA MET A 478 -8.11 30.01 -0.56
C MET A 478 -9.27 29.48 -1.42
N ILE A 479 -10.51 29.48 -0.91
CA ILE A 479 -11.69 29.09 -1.66
C ILE A 479 -11.93 30.01 -2.85
N ASP A 480 -11.77 31.32 -2.70
CA ASP A 480 -11.92 32.29 -3.79
C ASP A 480 -10.97 31.97 -4.96
N GLU A 481 -9.70 31.66 -4.65
CA GLU A 481 -8.73 31.27 -5.67
C GLU A 481 -9.03 29.90 -6.25
N LEU A 482 -9.41 28.92 -5.42
CA LEU A 482 -9.76 27.59 -5.88
C LEU A 482 -10.95 27.63 -6.87
N VAL A 483 -12.00 28.40 -6.56
CA VAL A 483 -13.14 28.62 -7.45
C VAL A 483 -12.69 29.26 -8.76
N THR A 484 -11.88 30.32 -8.69
CA THR A 484 -11.35 31.02 -9.88
C THR A 484 -10.57 30.05 -10.80
N LEU A 485 -9.75 29.17 -10.22
CA LEU A 485 -8.97 28.21 -11.00
C LEU A 485 -9.83 27.08 -11.56
N ILE A 486 -10.82 26.57 -10.80
CA ILE A 486 -11.77 25.55 -11.27
C ILE A 486 -12.59 26.07 -12.45
N GLU A 487 -13.11 27.31 -12.36
CA GLU A 487 -13.84 27.95 -13.45
C GLU A 487 -12.96 28.12 -14.70
N ALA A 488 -11.73 28.60 -14.52
CA ALA A 488 -10.78 28.73 -15.63
C ALA A 488 -10.41 27.38 -16.26
N ALA A 489 -10.38 26.30 -15.48
CA ALA A 489 -10.15 24.94 -15.96
C ALA A 489 -11.41 24.31 -16.57
N GLY A 490 -12.59 24.94 -16.46
CA GLY A 490 -13.86 24.34 -16.87
C GLY A 490 -14.23 23.09 -16.07
N GLY A 491 -13.95 23.07 -14.78
CA GLY A 491 -13.90 21.86 -13.93
C GLY A 491 -12.56 21.18 -14.03
N ARG A 492 -12.46 20.01 -14.67
CA ARG A 492 -11.23 19.23 -14.96
C ARG A 492 -10.18 19.26 -13.84
N THR A 493 -10.64 19.18 -12.58
CA THR A 493 -9.82 19.45 -11.40
C THR A 493 -9.73 18.25 -10.48
N LEU A 494 -8.51 17.93 -10.05
CA LEU A 494 -8.25 17.05 -8.92
C LEU A 494 -7.78 17.91 -7.73
N ALA A 495 -8.67 18.11 -6.75
CA ALA A 495 -8.41 18.89 -5.55
C ALA A 495 -7.97 17.98 -4.40
N LEU A 496 -6.68 18.03 -4.06
CA LEU A 496 -6.03 17.19 -3.06
C LEU A 496 -5.92 17.89 -1.71
N PHE A 497 -6.41 17.23 -0.68
CA PHE A 497 -6.43 17.75 0.69
C PHE A 497 -5.66 16.84 1.64
N THR A 498 -5.16 17.42 2.71
CA THR A 498 -4.46 16.68 3.77
C THR A 498 -5.38 16.28 4.93
N ASN A 499 -6.61 16.83 5.00
CA ASN A 499 -7.59 16.54 6.04
C ASN A 499 -8.98 16.34 5.45
N ARG A 500 -9.66 15.25 5.82
CA ARG A 500 -10.95 14.88 5.27
C ARG A 500 -12.08 15.86 5.62
N ARG A 501 -12.17 16.26 6.89
CA ARG A 501 -13.23 17.20 7.33
C ARG A 501 -13.08 18.57 6.67
N TYR A 502 -11.83 19.02 6.51
CA TYR A 502 -11.55 20.26 5.82
C TYR A 502 -11.91 20.15 4.32
N MET A 503 -11.56 19.05 3.67
CA MET A 503 -11.97 18.74 2.28
C MET A 503 -13.49 18.81 2.10
N GLU A 504 -14.25 18.10 2.96
CA GLU A 504 -15.73 18.06 2.91
C GLU A 504 -16.33 19.46 3.08
N SER A 505 -15.80 20.24 4.02
CA SER A 505 -16.23 21.64 4.24
C SER A 505 -15.96 22.54 3.03
N VAL A 506 -14.75 22.45 2.45
CA VAL A 506 -14.38 23.26 1.28
C VAL A 506 -15.17 22.82 0.05
N ALA A 507 -15.34 21.52 -0.19
CA ALA A 507 -16.12 20.99 -1.29
C ALA A 507 -17.58 21.47 -1.26
N ALA A 508 -18.19 21.45 -0.07
CA ALA A 508 -19.56 21.95 0.13
C ALA A 508 -19.70 23.44 -0.16
N GLU A 509 -18.68 24.26 0.14
CA GLU A 509 -18.69 25.69 -0.16
C GLU A 509 -18.43 25.98 -1.64
N VAL A 510 -17.48 25.26 -2.25
CA VAL A 510 -17.16 25.37 -3.68
C VAL A 510 -18.37 24.97 -4.54
N ALA A 511 -19.07 23.87 -4.19
CA ALA A 511 -20.26 23.40 -4.90
C ALA A 511 -21.41 24.40 -4.97
N LYS A 512 -21.46 25.40 -4.07
CA LYS A 512 -22.44 26.48 -4.11
C LYS A 512 -22.07 27.60 -5.10
N ARG A 513 -20.81 27.62 -5.54
CA ARG A 513 -20.23 28.74 -6.26
C ARG A 513 -19.82 28.44 -7.69
N ILE A 514 -19.81 27.16 -8.09
CA ILE A 514 -19.49 26.71 -9.45
C ILE A 514 -20.67 25.94 -10.04
N ASP A 515 -20.81 25.98 -11.36
CA ASP A 515 -21.87 25.27 -12.10
C ASP A 515 -21.47 23.85 -12.52
N THR A 516 -20.17 23.52 -12.40
CA THR A 516 -19.63 22.20 -12.80
C THR A 516 -19.77 21.16 -11.68
N PRO A 517 -19.88 19.85 -12.01
CA PRO A 517 -20.06 18.80 -11.02
C PRO A 517 -18.90 18.71 -10.01
N VAL A 518 -19.26 18.59 -8.73
CA VAL A 518 -18.32 18.35 -7.62
C VAL A 518 -18.49 16.92 -7.14
N LEU A 519 -17.44 16.13 -7.26
CA LEU A 519 -17.35 14.77 -6.75
C LEU A 519 -16.53 14.77 -5.46
N VAL A 520 -17.03 14.12 -4.41
CA VAL A 520 -16.36 14.11 -3.10
C VAL A 520 -16.02 12.69 -2.69
N GLN A 521 -14.78 12.48 -2.27
CA GLN A 521 -14.35 11.19 -1.73
C GLN A 521 -15.18 10.81 -0.50
N GLY A 522 -15.83 9.64 -0.58
CA GLY A 522 -16.70 9.10 0.47
C GLY A 522 -18.17 9.04 0.04
N ASP A 523 -18.60 9.82 -0.96
CA ASP A 523 -19.96 9.75 -1.47
C ASP A 523 -20.25 8.44 -2.22
N ARG A 524 -19.21 7.85 -2.80
CA ARG A 524 -19.27 6.59 -3.55
C ARG A 524 -17.97 5.80 -3.40
N ALA A 525 -17.99 4.54 -3.83
CA ALA A 525 -16.77 3.72 -3.93
C ALA A 525 -15.72 4.38 -4.84
N LYS A 526 -14.44 4.23 -4.51
CA LYS A 526 -13.31 4.88 -5.21
C LYS A 526 -13.33 4.63 -6.73
N ALA A 527 -13.54 3.39 -7.15
CA ALA A 527 -13.59 3.02 -8.57
C ALA A 527 -14.70 3.80 -9.30
N LYS A 528 -15.90 3.87 -8.72
CA LYS A 528 -17.04 4.59 -9.29
C LYS A 528 -16.80 6.09 -9.40
N LEU A 529 -16.17 6.71 -8.38
CA LEU A 529 -15.79 8.12 -8.43
C LEU A 529 -14.78 8.40 -9.54
N LEU A 530 -13.81 7.51 -9.73
CA LEU A 530 -12.82 7.65 -10.79
C LEU A 530 -13.44 7.48 -12.19
N ASP A 531 -14.38 6.54 -12.35
CA ASP A 531 -15.09 6.36 -13.62
C ASP A 531 -15.96 7.58 -13.96
N MET A 532 -16.65 8.15 -12.96
CA MET A 532 -17.41 9.39 -13.14
C MET A 532 -16.49 10.55 -13.52
N PHE A 533 -15.34 10.69 -12.83
CA PHE A 533 -14.38 11.75 -13.11
C PHE A 533 -13.72 11.61 -14.50
N ARG A 534 -13.47 10.38 -14.97
CA ARG A 534 -12.96 10.12 -16.32
C ARG A 534 -13.97 10.39 -17.42
N SER A 535 -15.24 10.09 -17.15
CA SER A 535 -16.32 10.20 -18.15
C SER A 535 -16.89 11.61 -18.28
N ASP A 536 -16.67 12.48 -17.30
CA ASP A 536 -17.15 13.86 -17.29
C ASP A 536 -15.96 14.84 -17.26
N GLU A 537 -15.62 15.38 -18.43
CA GLU A 537 -14.53 16.35 -18.59
C GLU A 537 -14.77 17.68 -17.85
N SER A 538 -15.97 17.91 -17.30
CA SER A 538 -16.29 19.12 -16.52
C SER A 538 -16.27 18.90 -15.01
N ALA A 539 -16.06 17.67 -14.54
CA ALA A 539 -16.12 17.36 -13.12
C ALA A 539 -14.87 17.83 -12.34
N SER A 540 -15.07 18.13 -11.07
CA SER A 540 -14.01 18.39 -10.08
C SER A 540 -14.07 17.35 -8.98
N LEU A 541 -12.95 16.63 -8.73
CA LEU A 541 -12.85 15.58 -7.72
C LEU A 541 -12.08 16.09 -6.49
N PHE A 542 -12.75 16.11 -5.34
CA PHE A 542 -12.18 16.47 -4.04
C PHE A 542 -11.78 15.20 -3.29
N ALA A 543 -10.50 15.09 -2.92
CA ALA A 543 -9.96 13.86 -2.34
C ALA A 543 -8.82 14.11 -1.35
N VAL A 544 -8.57 13.12 -0.47
CA VAL A 544 -7.46 13.11 0.47
C VAL A 544 -6.39 12.06 0.09
N ALA A 545 -5.42 11.84 0.92
CA ALA A 545 -4.18 11.07 0.69
C ALA A 545 -4.34 9.76 -0.13
N SER A 546 -5.43 9.02 0.05
CA SER A 546 -5.66 7.76 -0.70
C SER A 546 -5.87 7.96 -2.21
N PHE A 547 -6.06 9.19 -2.67
CA PHE A 547 -6.15 9.56 -4.08
C PHE A 547 -4.88 10.24 -4.61
N TRP A 548 -3.92 10.59 -3.73
CA TRP A 548 -2.61 11.07 -4.19
C TRP A 548 -1.85 9.96 -4.93
N GLN A 549 -2.17 8.70 -4.58
CA GLN A 549 -1.58 7.50 -5.15
C GLN A 549 -2.63 6.67 -5.93
N GLY A 550 -2.18 5.99 -6.99
CA GLY A 550 -3.02 5.04 -7.73
C GLY A 550 -4.22 5.64 -8.48
N VAL A 551 -4.27 6.97 -8.68
CA VAL A 551 -5.22 7.63 -9.57
C VAL A 551 -4.56 7.83 -10.92
N ASP A 552 -5.09 7.16 -11.93
CA ASP A 552 -4.68 7.34 -13.33
C ASP A 552 -5.85 7.92 -14.10
N VAL A 553 -5.74 9.20 -14.45
CA VAL A 553 -6.74 9.93 -15.25
C VAL A 553 -5.99 10.62 -16.40
N PRO A 554 -5.68 9.89 -17.46
CA PRO A 554 -5.05 10.47 -18.63
C PRO A 554 -6.03 11.32 -19.45
N GLY A 555 -5.51 12.33 -20.13
CA GLY A 555 -6.22 13.09 -21.15
C GLY A 555 -6.99 14.28 -20.60
N LYS A 556 -8.02 14.69 -21.35
CA LYS A 556 -8.71 15.98 -21.19
C LYS A 556 -9.47 16.19 -19.90
N SER A 557 -9.73 15.14 -19.11
CA SER A 557 -10.47 15.24 -17.85
C SER A 557 -9.67 15.87 -16.69
N LEU A 558 -8.37 16.09 -16.85
CA LEU A 558 -7.52 16.67 -15.81
C LEU A 558 -6.59 17.74 -16.37
N SER A 559 -6.84 19.01 -16.05
CA SER A 559 -5.97 20.14 -16.37
C SER A 559 -5.56 20.98 -15.16
N LEU A 560 -6.13 20.69 -13.98
CA LEU A 560 -5.81 21.38 -12.74
C LEU A 560 -5.64 20.37 -11.60
N VAL A 561 -4.49 20.38 -10.95
CA VAL A 561 -4.26 19.70 -9.68
C VAL A 561 -4.06 20.76 -8.61
N THR A 562 -4.85 20.72 -7.54
CA THR A 562 -4.67 21.64 -6.42
C THR A 562 -4.28 20.90 -5.16
N VAL A 563 -3.47 21.55 -4.31
CA VAL A 563 -3.00 21.01 -3.04
C VAL A 563 -3.26 22.07 -1.96
N ASP A 564 -4.06 21.72 -0.95
CA ASP A 564 -4.47 22.65 0.10
C ASP A 564 -3.29 23.14 0.94
N ARG A 565 -2.35 22.26 1.23
CA ARG A 565 -1.15 22.55 2.03
C ARG A 565 -0.05 21.52 1.78
N LEU A 566 1.17 21.84 2.15
CA LEU A 566 2.27 20.88 2.12
C LEU A 566 1.92 19.65 3.00
N PRO A 567 2.01 18.44 2.46
CA PRO A 567 1.48 17.22 3.07
C PRO A 567 2.43 16.63 4.15
N PHE A 568 2.80 17.48 5.13
CA PHE A 568 3.52 17.02 6.30
C PHE A 568 2.64 16.08 7.14
N GLN A 569 3.24 15.04 7.68
CA GLN A 569 2.56 14.19 8.66
C GLN A 569 2.15 15.01 9.90
N PRO A 570 1.02 14.64 10.54
CA PRO A 570 0.69 15.20 11.83
C PRO A 570 1.84 14.98 12.83
N PRO A 571 2.19 15.97 13.64
CA PRO A 571 3.22 15.80 14.68
C PRO A 571 2.90 14.70 15.69
N THR A 572 1.61 14.35 15.79
CA THR A 572 1.05 13.31 16.67
C THR A 572 1.11 11.91 16.08
N ASP A 573 1.59 11.74 14.85
CA ASP A 573 1.79 10.41 14.29
C ASP A 573 2.89 9.66 15.07
N PRO A 574 2.58 8.54 15.78
CA PRO A 574 3.50 7.94 16.73
C PRO A 574 4.78 7.40 16.08
N VAL A 575 4.64 6.73 14.93
CA VAL A 575 5.80 6.16 14.21
C VAL A 575 6.68 7.28 13.65
N GLY A 576 6.08 8.30 13.06
CA GLY A 576 6.80 9.48 12.59
C GLY A 576 7.52 10.23 13.72
N LYS A 577 6.86 10.34 14.88
CA LYS A 577 7.46 10.94 16.09
C LYS A 577 8.67 10.14 16.56
N ALA A 578 8.54 8.82 16.72
CA ALA A 578 9.65 7.96 17.13
C ALA A 578 10.84 8.02 16.15
N ARG A 579 10.56 8.07 14.84
CA ARG A 579 11.60 8.26 13.81
C ARG A 579 12.29 9.62 13.93
N ARG A 580 11.54 10.70 14.18
CA ARG A 580 12.11 12.06 14.41
C ARG A 580 13.00 12.08 15.63
N GLU A 581 12.53 11.54 16.75
CA GLU A 581 13.28 11.46 18.01
C GLU A 581 14.60 10.70 17.83
N ARG A 582 14.57 9.59 17.09
CA ARG A 582 15.78 8.81 16.76
C ARG A 582 16.76 9.58 15.87
N ALA A 583 16.25 10.39 14.94
CA ALA A 583 17.07 11.24 14.09
C ALA A 583 17.57 12.53 14.80
N GLY A 584 17.06 12.84 15.99
CA GLY A 584 17.42 14.01 16.80
C GLY A 584 17.20 15.32 16.04
N ASP A 585 18.16 16.23 16.06
CA ASP A 585 18.08 17.56 15.42
C ASP A 585 17.82 17.48 13.90
N ARG A 586 18.09 16.34 13.28
CA ARG A 586 17.86 16.12 11.85
C ARG A 586 16.48 15.53 11.53
N GLY A 587 15.65 15.29 12.55
CA GLY A 587 14.35 14.62 12.40
C GLY A 587 13.45 15.25 11.34
N PHE A 588 13.34 16.58 11.31
CA PHE A 588 12.58 17.28 10.28
C PHE A 588 13.13 17.01 8.87
N TYR A 589 14.45 17.08 8.68
CA TYR A 589 15.09 16.93 7.36
C TYR A 589 15.21 15.48 6.89
N GLU A 590 15.33 14.52 7.82
CA GLU A 590 15.47 13.10 7.47
C GLU A 590 14.12 12.34 7.41
N VAL A 591 13.08 12.85 8.08
CA VAL A 591 11.78 12.15 8.19
C VAL A 591 10.65 12.94 7.54
N ASP A 592 10.37 14.16 8.02
CA ASP A 592 9.17 14.90 7.63
C ASP A 592 9.29 15.50 6.21
N LEU A 593 10.40 16.14 5.93
CA LEU A 593 10.60 16.87 4.67
C LEU A 593 10.68 15.93 3.45
N PRO A 594 11.43 14.81 3.48
CA PRO A 594 11.44 13.86 2.37
C PRO A 594 10.06 13.29 2.08
N ARG A 595 9.30 12.92 3.13
CA ARG A 595 7.95 12.38 2.97
C ARG A 595 6.98 13.39 2.37
N ALA A 596 6.95 14.62 2.90
CA ALA A 596 6.11 15.68 2.37
C ALA A 596 6.46 16.04 0.93
N THR A 597 7.76 16.06 0.61
CA THR A 597 8.26 16.30 -0.75
C THR A 597 7.81 15.23 -1.72
N MET A 598 7.96 13.97 -1.35
CA MET A 598 7.53 12.82 -2.14
C MET A 598 6.03 12.86 -2.41
N MET A 599 5.20 13.06 -1.38
CA MET A 599 3.75 13.14 -1.55
C MET A 599 3.35 14.30 -2.48
N LEU A 600 3.97 15.47 -2.32
CA LEU A 600 3.69 16.61 -3.20
C LEU A 600 4.11 16.30 -4.65
N ALA A 601 5.26 15.68 -4.86
CA ALA A 601 5.72 15.29 -6.19
C ALA A 601 4.79 14.26 -6.85
N GLN A 602 4.26 13.31 -6.08
CA GLN A 602 3.26 12.35 -6.57
C GLN A 602 1.95 13.04 -6.96
N GLY A 603 1.46 13.95 -6.12
CA GLY A 603 0.27 14.75 -6.45
C GLY A 603 0.47 15.58 -7.72
N ALA A 604 1.60 16.29 -7.83
CA ALA A 604 1.96 17.07 -9.00
C ALA A 604 2.13 16.20 -10.27
N GLY A 605 2.70 15.00 -10.11
CA GLY A 605 2.89 14.04 -11.20
C GLY A 605 1.59 13.42 -11.75
N ARG A 606 0.42 13.71 -11.15
CA ARG A 606 -0.88 13.31 -11.71
C ARG A 606 -1.28 14.12 -12.93
N LEU A 607 -0.76 15.34 -13.05
CA LEU A 607 -1.16 16.28 -14.08
C LEU A 607 -0.77 15.85 -15.50
N ILE A 608 0.46 15.40 -15.70
CA ILE A 608 1.02 15.05 -17.03
C ILE A 608 1.21 13.52 -17.10
N ARG A 609 0.49 12.87 -18.01
CA ARG A 609 0.48 11.42 -18.26
C ARG A 609 0.79 11.05 -19.71
N SER A 610 0.53 12.00 -20.63
CA SER A 610 0.83 11.90 -22.05
C SER A 610 1.60 13.13 -22.53
N ALA A 611 2.09 13.11 -23.76
CA ALA A 611 2.79 14.24 -24.36
C ALA A 611 1.87 15.44 -24.63
N GLU A 612 0.58 15.18 -24.79
CA GLU A 612 -0.46 16.17 -25.07
C GLU A 612 -1.07 16.81 -23.82
N ASP A 613 -0.83 16.20 -22.64
CA ASP A 613 -1.41 16.73 -21.40
C ASP A 613 -0.79 18.09 -21.04
N ARG A 614 -1.65 19.02 -20.65
CA ARG A 614 -1.24 20.36 -20.22
C ARG A 614 -2.08 20.79 -19.01
N GLY A 615 -1.47 21.61 -18.12
CA GLY A 615 -2.25 22.11 -17.00
C GLY A 615 -1.45 22.83 -15.91
N VAL A 616 -2.12 23.04 -14.78
CA VAL A 616 -1.61 23.78 -13.63
C VAL A 616 -1.59 22.89 -12.40
N VAL A 617 -0.48 22.94 -11.65
CA VAL A 617 -0.42 22.47 -10.26
C VAL A 617 -0.46 23.70 -9.35
N ALA A 618 -1.51 23.85 -8.54
CA ALA A 618 -1.67 24.97 -7.63
C ALA A 618 -1.46 24.54 -6.17
N VAL A 619 -0.53 25.14 -5.47
CA VAL A 619 -0.22 24.86 -4.06
C VAL A 619 -0.62 26.06 -3.22
N PHE A 620 -1.64 25.91 -2.38
CA PHE A 620 -2.17 26.94 -1.50
C PHE A 620 -1.40 27.02 -0.17
N ASP A 621 -0.11 26.80 -0.19
CA ASP A 621 0.75 26.90 0.98
C ASP A 621 1.90 27.86 0.71
N ASN A 622 1.87 29.02 1.37
CA ASN A 622 2.87 30.07 1.18
C ASN A 622 4.29 29.63 1.60
N ARG A 623 4.42 28.58 2.41
CA ARG A 623 5.72 28.03 2.84
C ARG A 623 6.54 27.50 1.66
N LEU A 624 5.89 27.05 0.58
CA LEU A 624 6.59 26.63 -0.63
C LEU A 624 7.31 27.80 -1.35
N ALA A 625 6.91 29.06 -1.05
CA ALA A 625 7.60 30.26 -1.55
C ALA A 625 8.52 30.91 -0.50
N THR A 626 8.27 30.71 0.79
CA THR A 626 8.90 31.50 1.86
C THR A 626 9.82 30.72 2.79
N ALA A 627 9.56 29.41 2.99
CA ALA A 627 10.34 28.59 3.92
C ALA A 627 11.77 28.35 3.43
N THR A 628 12.71 28.20 4.36
CA THR A 628 14.13 27.93 4.06
C THR A 628 14.34 26.61 3.32
N TYR A 629 13.53 25.60 3.62
CA TYR A 629 13.59 24.26 3.00
C TYR A 629 12.89 24.16 1.63
N ARG A 630 12.24 25.25 1.15
CA ARG A 630 11.49 25.23 -0.12
C ARG A 630 12.29 24.72 -1.32
N HIS A 631 13.59 25.03 -1.38
CA HIS A 631 14.43 24.61 -2.48
C HIS A 631 14.60 23.10 -2.58
N GLN A 632 14.64 22.38 -1.44
CA GLN A 632 14.72 20.93 -1.40
C GLN A 632 13.43 20.30 -1.97
N ILE A 633 12.26 20.85 -1.62
CA ILE A 633 10.98 20.41 -2.20
C ILE A 633 10.96 20.71 -3.71
N LEU A 634 11.25 21.96 -4.09
CA LEU A 634 11.15 22.41 -5.49
C LEU A 634 12.12 21.67 -6.45
N LYS A 635 13.27 21.18 -5.95
CA LYS A 635 14.24 20.37 -6.72
C LYS A 635 13.68 18.99 -7.08
N ARG A 636 12.81 18.44 -6.24
CA ARG A 636 12.22 17.10 -6.41
C ARG A 636 10.90 17.10 -7.18
N LEU A 637 10.29 18.27 -7.39
CA LEU A 637 9.08 18.38 -8.22
C LEU A 637 9.45 18.27 -9.70
N PRO A 638 8.52 17.82 -10.56
CA PRO A 638 8.70 17.91 -12.01
C PRO A 638 9.12 19.33 -12.42
N PRO A 639 9.95 19.50 -13.45
CA PRO A 639 10.55 20.80 -13.82
C PRO A 639 9.56 21.74 -14.51
N MET A 640 8.44 22.03 -13.84
CA MET A 640 7.40 22.94 -14.31
C MET A 640 7.84 24.40 -14.28
N LYS A 641 7.34 25.21 -15.19
CA LYS A 641 7.44 26.68 -15.08
C LYS A 641 6.72 27.16 -13.82
N ARG A 642 7.27 28.15 -13.11
CA ARG A 642 6.77 28.59 -11.79
C ARG A 642 6.19 29.99 -11.85
N THR A 643 5.08 30.20 -11.14
CA THR A 643 4.47 31.53 -10.94
C THR A 643 3.91 31.69 -9.54
N VAL A 644 3.75 32.93 -9.11
CA VAL A 644 3.02 33.33 -7.88
C VAL A 644 1.80 34.19 -8.22
N THR A 645 1.48 34.33 -9.51
CA THR A 645 0.40 35.16 -10.03
C THR A 645 -0.75 34.29 -10.53
N ILE A 646 -1.92 34.40 -9.95
CA ILE A 646 -3.08 33.58 -10.32
C ILE A 646 -3.51 33.82 -11.78
N ASN A 647 -3.40 35.05 -12.27
CA ASN A 647 -3.77 35.38 -13.65
C ASN A 647 -2.95 34.59 -14.70
N ASP A 648 -1.66 34.32 -14.43
CA ASP A 648 -0.86 33.48 -15.33
C ASP A 648 -1.48 32.07 -15.45
N CYS A 649 -2.05 31.57 -14.36
CA CYS A 649 -2.69 30.25 -14.34
C CYS A 649 -4.04 30.27 -15.09
N VAL A 650 -4.84 31.31 -14.86
CA VAL A 650 -6.12 31.51 -15.55
C VAL A 650 -5.91 31.60 -17.04
N ASP A 651 -4.93 32.42 -17.46
CA ASP A 651 -4.60 32.58 -18.89
C ASP A 651 -4.09 31.28 -19.50
N PHE A 652 -3.24 30.53 -18.77
CA PHE A 652 -2.72 29.23 -19.23
C PHE A 652 -3.85 28.20 -19.35
N LEU A 653 -4.71 28.07 -18.35
CA LEU A 653 -5.83 27.12 -18.37
C LEU A 653 -6.85 27.41 -19.50
N LYS A 654 -7.08 28.67 -19.85
CA LYS A 654 -7.94 29.05 -20.97
C LYS A 654 -7.37 28.67 -22.35
N THR A 655 -6.07 28.30 -22.44
CA THR A 655 -5.47 27.81 -23.68
C THR A 655 -5.60 26.31 -23.87
N ILE A 656 -6.14 25.60 -22.89
CA ILE A 656 -6.37 24.15 -22.88
C ILE A 656 -7.84 23.86 -23.17
#